data_e18d02039d19374fa0faa8511852c7b6
#
_entry.id   e18d02039d19374fa0faa8511852c7b6
#
_cell.length_a   1.000
_cell.length_b   1.000
_cell.length_c   1.000
_cell.angle_alpha   90.00
_cell.angle_beta   90.00
_cell.angle_gamma   90.00
#
_symmetry.space_group_name_H-M   'P 1'
#
loop_
_entity.id
_entity.type
_entity.pdbx_description
1 polymer ?
#
loop_
_entity_poly.entity_id
_entity_poly.type
_entity_poly.pdbx_seq_one_letter_code
_entity_poly.pdbx_strand_id
1 'polypeptide(L)'
;MKLAACFLTLLPGFAVAASWTSPGFPAFSEQGTGTFVSHAQLPKGTRPLTLNFDQQCWQPADAIKLNQMLSLQPCSNTPPQWRLFRDGEYTLQLDTRSGTPTLMISIQNAVEPVASLVRECPKWDGLPLTLDVSATFPEGAAVRDYYSQQIAIVKNGQITLQPAATSNGLLLLERAETDAPAPFDWHNATVYFVLTDRFENGDPSNDQSYRRHKDGMAEIGTFHGGDLRGLTNKLDYLQQLGVNALWISAPFEQIHGWVGGGTKGDFPHYAYHGYYTQDWTNLDANMGSEADLRTLVDSAHQRGIRILFDVVMNHTGYATLADMQEYQFGALYLSGDEVKKTLGERWSDWKPAAGQTWHSFNDYINFSDKTGWDIWWGKNWIRTDIGDYDNPGFDDLTMSLAFLPDIKTESTTASGLPVFYKNKTDTHAKVIDGFTPRDYLTHWLSQWVRDYGIDGFRVDTAKHVELPAWQQLKTEASAALREWKKANPDKALDDKPFWMTGEAWGHGVMQSDYYRHGFDAMINFDYQEQAAKAVDCLAQMDTTWQQMAEKLQDFNVLSYLSSHDTRLFREGGDKAAELLLLAPGAVQIFYGDESSRPFGPTGSDPLQGTRSDMNWQDVSGKSAASVAHWQKISQFRARHPAIGAGKQTTLSLKQGYGFVREHGDDKVLVIWAGQQ
;
A
#
# COMPACT_ATOMS: atom_id res chain seq x y z
N MET A 1 3.23 70.01 -58.82
CA MET A 1 3.96 70.51 -57.69
C MET A 1 2.98 70.80 -56.54
N LYS A 2 2.78 69.89 -55.60
CA LYS A 2 2.18 70.15 -54.32
C LYS A 2 2.70 69.07 -53.37
N LEU A 3 3.50 69.47 -52.36
CA LEU A 3 3.93 68.63 -51.29
C LEU A 3 2.72 68.23 -50.43
N ALA A 4 2.57 66.97 -50.08
CA ALA A 4 1.70 66.47 -49.05
C ALA A 4 2.58 66.05 -47.89
N ALA A 5 2.45 66.75 -46.77
CA ALA A 5 3.10 66.41 -45.51
C ALA A 5 2.34 65.25 -44.86
N CYS A 6 3.04 64.18 -44.54
CA CYS A 6 2.52 63.05 -43.80
C CYS A 6 2.75 63.25 -42.29
N PHE A 7 1.67 63.50 -41.51
CA PHE A 7 1.72 63.55 -40.08
C PHE A 7 1.79 62.09 -39.55
N LEU A 8 2.93 61.71 -38.99
CA LEU A 8 3.06 60.49 -38.19
C LEU A 8 2.53 60.84 -36.79
N THR A 9 1.35 60.34 -36.47
CA THR A 9 0.86 60.31 -35.06
C THR A 9 1.55 59.16 -34.31
N LEU A 10 2.47 59.52 -33.42
CA LEU A 10 3.00 58.61 -32.39
C LEU A 10 1.85 58.21 -31.45
N LEU A 11 1.39 56.97 -31.54
CA LEU A 11 0.60 56.37 -30.47
C LEU A 11 1.50 56.16 -29.24
N PRO A 12 1.06 56.51 -28.03
CA PRO A 12 1.81 56.21 -26.83
C PRO A 12 1.89 54.70 -26.63
N GLY A 13 3.11 54.16 -26.61
CA GLY A 13 3.34 52.79 -26.27
C GLY A 13 2.78 52.55 -24.83
N PHE A 14 1.81 51.65 -24.77
CA PHE A 14 1.40 51.10 -23.46
C PHE A 14 2.61 50.36 -22.90
N ALA A 15 3.21 50.95 -21.84
CA ALA A 15 4.14 50.23 -21.00
C ALA A 15 3.34 49.06 -20.40
N VAL A 16 3.66 47.83 -20.80
CA VAL A 16 3.15 46.65 -20.12
C VAL A 16 3.66 46.70 -18.70
N ALA A 17 2.76 46.89 -17.74
CA ALA A 17 3.12 46.85 -16.34
C ALA A 17 3.83 45.53 -16.03
N ALA A 18 5.00 45.62 -15.40
CA ALA A 18 5.74 44.44 -14.98
C ALA A 18 4.85 43.56 -14.09
N SER A 19 4.66 42.30 -14.46
CA SER A 19 3.85 41.37 -13.69
C SER A 19 4.66 40.12 -13.34
N TRP A 20 4.35 39.53 -12.19
CA TRP A 20 4.92 38.25 -11.79
C TRP A 20 4.44 37.14 -12.73
N THR A 21 5.34 36.27 -13.12
CA THR A 21 5.04 35.08 -13.94
C THR A 21 5.75 33.84 -13.40
N SER A 22 5.17 32.66 -13.62
CA SER A 22 5.78 31.37 -13.32
C SER A 22 5.44 30.37 -14.41
N PRO A 23 6.35 29.48 -14.84
CA PRO A 23 6.07 28.48 -15.86
C PRO A 23 4.87 27.60 -15.49
N GLY A 24 3.92 27.50 -16.42
CA GLY A 24 2.69 26.71 -16.23
C GLY A 24 1.57 27.41 -15.45
N PHE A 25 1.78 28.67 -15.04
CA PHE A 25 0.75 29.49 -14.41
C PHE A 25 0.40 30.70 -15.27
N PRO A 26 -0.85 31.15 -15.28
CA PRO A 26 -1.22 32.46 -15.83
C PRO A 26 -0.46 33.60 -15.12
N ALA A 27 -0.46 34.79 -15.71
CA ALA A 27 0.08 35.96 -15.06
C ALA A 27 -0.60 36.20 -13.69
N PHE A 28 0.18 36.59 -12.71
CA PHE A 28 -0.34 36.83 -11.37
C PHE A 28 -1.25 38.06 -11.33
N SER A 29 -2.36 37.97 -10.62
CA SER A 29 -3.26 39.06 -10.32
C SER A 29 -2.97 39.62 -8.92
N GLU A 30 -2.92 40.95 -8.80
CA GLU A 30 -2.77 41.60 -7.50
C GLU A 30 -4.09 41.56 -6.72
N GLN A 31 -4.08 40.97 -5.52
CA GLN A 31 -5.25 40.84 -4.64
C GLN A 31 -5.25 41.89 -3.52
N GLY A 32 -4.20 42.68 -3.42
CA GLY A 32 -4.00 43.73 -2.45
C GLY A 32 -2.56 44.22 -2.54
N THR A 33 -2.24 45.41 -2.01
CA THR A 33 -0.91 45.98 -2.14
C THR A 33 0.19 45.00 -1.80
N GLY A 34 0.94 44.56 -2.80
CA GLY A 34 2.09 43.67 -2.66
C GLY A 34 1.74 42.21 -2.44
N THR A 35 0.48 41.78 -2.63
CA THR A 35 0.06 40.39 -2.60
C THR A 35 -0.47 39.96 -3.98
N PHE A 36 0.11 38.93 -4.57
CA PHE A 36 -0.19 38.48 -5.93
C PHE A 36 -0.58 37.01 -5.92
N VAL A 37 -1.56 36.62 -6.72
CA VAL A 37 -2.09 35.25 -6.78
C VAL A 37 -2.20 34.78 -8.24
N SER A 38 -1.85 33.51 -8.47
CA SER A 38 -2.10 32.83 -9.74
C SER A 38 -2.58 31.40 -9.48
N HIS A 39 -3.51 30.92 -10.32
CA HIS A 39 -4.10 29.59 -10.24
C HIS A 39 -3.86 28.84 -11.54
N ALA A 40 -3.56 27.55 -11.48
CA ALA A 40 -3.43 26.69 -12.65
C ALA A 40 -3.83 25.26 -12.37
N GLN A 41 -4.51 24.63 -13.32
CA GLN A 41 -4.67 23.19 -13.35
C GLN A 41 -3.35 22.56 -13.82
N LEU A 42 -2.72 21.80 -12.93
CA LEU A 42 -1.44 21.15 -13.23
C LEU A 42 -1.58 19.65 -13.07
N PRO A 43 -1.07 18.88 -14.05
CA PRO A 43 -0.96 17.44 -13.92
C PRO A 43 0.16 17.08 -12.92
N LYS A 44 0.03 15.90 -12.28
CA LYS A 44 1.11 15.31 -11.49
C LYS A 44 2.40 15.25 -12.29
N GLY A 45 3.53 15.30 -11.62
CA GLY A 45 4.85 15.27 -12.26
C GLY A 45 5.86 16.15 -11.55
N THR A 46 7.08 16.14 -12.03
CA THR A 46 8.15 17.00 -11.52
C THR A 46 8.41 18.14 -12.48
N ARG A 47 8.51 19.35 -11.96
CA ARG A 47 8.76 20.55 -12.75
C ARG A 47 9.60 21.56 -11.98
N PRO A 48 10.40 22.41 -12.64
CA PRO A 48 11.08 23.50 -11.99
C PRO A 48 10.06 24.54 -11.48
N LEU A 49 10.31 25.11 -10.32
CA LEU A 49 9.53 26.23 -9.79
C LEU A 49 10.39 27.47 -9.75
N THR A 50 10.08 28.41 -10.65
CA THR A 50 10.70 29.73 -10.72
C THR A 50 9.63 30.81 -10.90
N LEU A 51 9.92 32.00 -10.41
CA LEU A 51 9.09 33.18 -10.59
C LEU A 51 9.93 34.27 -11.28
N ASN A 52 9.34 34.97 -12.22
CA ASN A 52 10.02 36.05 -12.92
C ASN A 52 9.26 37.37 -12.71
N PHE A 53 10.00 38.42 -12.42
CA PHE A 53 9.50 39.78 -12.32
C PHE A 53 10.58 40.74 -12.79
N ASP A 54 10.25 41.63 -13.72
CA ASP A 54 11.14 42.65 -14.26
C ASP A 54 12.55 42.15 -14.62
N GLN A 55 12.57 41.07 -15.42
CA GLN A 55 13.80 40.37 -15.87
C GLN A 55 14.61 39.69 -14.76
N GLN A 56 14.15 39.72 -13.53
CA GLN A 56 14.76 38.97 -12.44
C GLN A 56 14.05 37.65 -12.21
N CYS A 57 14.84 36.59 -12.03
CA CYS A 57 14.35 35.26 -11.69
C CYS A 57 14.51 34.98 -10.20
N TRP A 58 13.46 34.44 -9.59
CA TRP A 58 13.40 34.07 -8.19
C TRP A 58 13.05 32.58 -8.05
N GLN A 59 13.56 31.93 -7.02
CA GLN A 59 13.27 30.54 -6.67
C GLN A 59 13.13 30.35 -5.16
N PRO A 60 12.41 29.34 -4.68
CA PRO A 60 12.41 28.98 -3.25
C PRO A 60 13.83 28.75 -2.72
N ALA A 61 14.12 29.28 -1.54
CA ALA A 61 15.39 29.09 -0.86
C ALA A 61 15.51 27.70 -0.22
N ASP A 62 14.36 27.12 0.18
CA ASP A 62 14.25 25.83 0.86
C ASP A 62 13.43 24.83 0.04
N ALA A 63 13.37 23.59 0.53
CA ALA A 63 12.55 22.54 -0.06
C ALA A 63 11.08 22.95 -0.13
N ILE A 64 10.46 22.69 -1.29
CA ILE A 64 9.08 23.12 -1.57
C ILE A 64 8.10 22.27 -0.77
N LYS A 65 7.31 22.93 0.07
CA LYS A 65 6.24 22.31 0.87
C LYS A 65 4.92 23.08 0.65
N LEU A 66 3.82 22.34 0.55
CA LEU A 66 2.48 22.93 0.44
C LEU A 66 2.07 23.59 1.77
N ASN A 67 1.31 24.69 1.65
CA ASN A 67 0.74 25.45 2.76
C ASN A 67 1.79 26.00 3.77
N GLN A 68 3.02 26.17 3.31
CA GLN A 68 4.07 26.84 4.08
C GLN A 68 4.60 28.05 3.31
N MET A 69 4.93 29.10 4.05
CA MET A 69 5.59 30.28 3.47
C MET A 69 7.05 29.94 3.17
N LEU A 70 7.44 30.11 1.92
CA LEU A 70 8.78 29.87 1.40
C LEU A 70 9.44 31.20 1.11
N SER A 71 10.62 31.45 1.66
CA SER A 71 11.44 32.60 1.28
C SER A 71 11.97 32.42 -0.13
N LEU A 72 11.99 33.49 -0.91
CA LEU A 72 12.53 33.46 -2.25
C LEU A 72 13.95 34.05 -2.29
N GLN A 73 14.76 33.52 -3.17
CA GLN A 73 16.11 33.97 -3.47
C GLN A 73 16.31 34.11 -4.99
N PRO A 74 17.30 34.86 -5.47
CA PRO A 74 17.63 34.84 -6.90
C PRO A 74 17.92 33.46 -7.42
N CYS A 75 17.52 33.20 -8.68
CA CYS A 75 17.69 31.87 -9.28
C CYS A 75 19.15 31.44 -9.36
N SER A 76 19.41 30.19 -9.05
CA SER A 76 20.65 29.50 -9.36
C SER A 76 20.58 28.81 -10.74
N ASN A 77 21.70 28.29 -11.21
CA ASN A 77 21.74 27.53 -12.46
C ASN A 77 20.92 26.23 -12.43
N THR A 78 20.53 25.79 -11.24
CA THR A 78 19.71 24.59 -11.04
C THR A 78 18.51 24.94 -10.18
N PRO A 79 17.36 25.29 -10.76
CA PRO A 79 16.18 25.63 -9.97
C PRO A 79 15.67 24.42 -9.19
N PRO A 80 15.09 24.62 -8.00
CA PRO A 80 14.51 23.56 -7.20
C PRO A 80 13.39 22.89 -7.98
N GLN A 81 13.37 21.56 -7.91
CA GLN A 81 12.33 20.76 -8.55
C GLN A 81 11.13 20.67 -7.62
N TRP A 82 9.96 20.97 -8.15
CA TRP A 82 8.70 20.79 -7.45
C TRP A 82 8.01 19.53 -7.93
N ARG A 83 7.84 18.57 -7.02
CA ARG A 83 7.13 17.33 -7.31
C ARG A 83 5.65 17.47 -6.95
N LEU A 84 4.81 17.43 -7.97
CA LEU A 84 3.35 17.41 -7.84
C LEU A 84 2.89 15.95 -7.71
N PHE A 85 2.35 15.59 -6.57
CA PHE A 85 1.94 14.23 -6.28
C PHE A 85 0.58 13.86 -6.88
N ARG A 86 -0.22 14.84 -7.29
CA ARG A 86 -1.54 14.64 -7.90
C ARG A 86 -1.88 15.74 -8.89
N ASP A 87 -2.81 15.44 -9.80
CA ASP A 87 -3.46 16.45 -10.63
C ASP A 87 -4.32 17.34 -9.73
N GLY A 88 -4.39 18.63 -10.04
CA GLY A 88 -5.21 19.54 -9.27
C GLY A 88 -5.05 21.01 -9.64
N GLU A 89 -5.91 21.84 -9.08
CA GLU A 89 -5.79 23.28 -9.19
C GLU A 89 -4.85 23.80 -8.11
N TYR A 90 -3.68 24.26 -8.51
CA TYR A 90 -2.67 24.80 -7.63
C TYR A 90 -2.73 26.33 -7.62
N THR A 91 -2.57 26.89 -6.45
CA THR A 91 -2.50 28.33 -6.20
C THR A 91 -1.11 28.72 -5.75
N LEU A 92 -0.51 29.67 -6.43
CA LEU A 92 0.69 30.37 -5.99
C LEU A 92 0.27 31.73 -5.42
N GLN A 93 0.55 31.97 -4.15
CA GLN A 93 0.34 33.27 -3.49
C GLN A 93 1.68 33.86 -3.10
N LEU A 94 1.99 34.99 -3.69
CA LEU A 94 3.23 35.72 -3.49
C LEU A 94 2.98 36.94 -2.61
N ASP A 95 3.83 37.17 -1.62
CA ASP A 95 3.83 38.34 -0.77
C ASP A 95 5.19 39.08 -0.90
N THR A 96 5.13 40.32 -1.34
CA THR A 96 6.29 41.18 -1.59
C THR A 96 6.38 42.36 -0.61
N ARG A 97 5.55 42.41 0.42
CA ARG A 97 5.50 43.50 1.39
C ARG A 97 6.70 43.52 2.33
N SER A 98 7.35 42.41 2.54
CA SER A 98 8.63 42.29 3.22
C SER A 98 9.78 42.49 2.22
N GLY A 99 10.93 42.98 2.64
CA GLY A 99 12.08 43.23 1.76
C GLY A 99 12.58 41.99 0.97
N THR A 100 12.18 40.79 1.35
CA THR A 100 12.41 39.56 0.65
C THR A 100 11.05 38.97 0.25
N PRO A 101 10.76 38.70 -1.04
CA PRO A 101 9.51 38.09 -1.44
C PRO A 101 9.34 36.70 -0.84
N THR A 102 8.11 36.35 -0.47
CA THR A 102 7.75 35.03 0.02
C THR A 102 6.65 34.41 -0.82
N LEU A 103 6.66 33.09 -0.95
CA LEU A 103 5.72 32.32 -1.74
C LEU A 103 5.01 31.29 -0.87
N MET A 104 3.70 31.23 -0.96
CA MET A 104 2.90 30.11 -0.45
C MET A 104 2.28 29.36 -1.62
N ILE A 105 2.36 28.04 -1.55
CA ILE A 105 1.78 27.14 -2.55
C ILE A 105 0.67 26.35 -1.87
N SER A 106 -0.53 26.43 -2.41
CA SER A 106 -1.67 25.64 -1.96
C SER A 106 -2.31 24.89 -3.13
N ILE A 107 -3.07 23.84 -2.84
CA ILE A 107 -3.87 23.14 -3.81
C ILE A 107 -5.34 23.41 -3.48
N GLN A 108 -6.10 23.94 -4.44
CA GLN A 108 -7.55 24.00 -4.34
C GLN A 108 -8.10 22.62 -4.60
N ASN A 109 -9.00 22.14 -3.80
CA ASN A 109 -9.47 20.76 -3.66
C ASN A 109 -8.52 19.83 -2.86
N ALA A 110 -7.46 20.32 -2.20
CA ALA A 110 -7.35 19.90 -0.84
C ALA A 110 -8.69 20.31 -0.22
N VAL A 111 -9.56 19.34 0.10
CA VAL A 111 -10.61 19.61 1.08
C VAL A 111 -9.86 20.35 2.18
N GLU A 112 -10.14 21.65 2.36
CA GLU A 112 -9.66 22.34 3.56
C GLU A 112 -9.95 21.36 4.66
N PRO A 113 -9.01 21.01 5.55
CA PRO A 113 -9.42 20.32 6.75
C PRO A 113 -10.52 21.22 7.28
N VAL A 114 -11.79 20.76 7.10
CA VAL A 114 -12.93 21.43 7.73
C VAL A 114 -12.42 21.60 9.12
N ALA A 115 -12.25 22.87 9.53
CA ALA A 115 -11.63 23.18 10.80
C ALA A 115 -12.25 22.20 11.74
N SER A 116 -11.48 21.22 12.18
CA SER A 116 -12.05 20.10 12.93
C SER A 116 -12.79 20.84 14.01
N LEU A 117 -14.11 20.75 14.01
CA LEU A 117 -14.85 21.14 15.19
C LEU A 117 -14.15 20.30 16.22
N VAL A 118 -13.21 20.90 16.96
CA VAL A 118 -12.52 20.24 18.06
C VAL A 118 -13.65 19.97 19.00
N ARG A 119 -14.33 18.81 18.77
CA ARG A 119 -15.33 18.34 19.69
C ARG A 119 -14.54 18.08 20.96
N GLU A 120 -14.91 18.77 22.00
CA GLU A 120 -14.41 18.46 23.33
C GLU A 120 -14.59 16.96 23.52
N CYS A 121 -13.52 16.25 23.83
CA CYS A 121 -13.58 14.80 23.89
C CYS A 121 -14.55 14.39 25.01
N PRO A 122 -15.59 13.58 24.71
CA PRO A 122 -16.53 13.16 25.73
C PRO A 122 -15.82 12.42 26.87
N LYS A 123 -16.26 12.67 28.10
CA LYS A 123 -15.83 11.95 29.29
C LYS A 123 -16.95 11.03 29.74
N TRP A 124 -16.58 9.83 30.12
CA TRP A 124 -17.51 8.84 30.66
C TRP A 124 -17.27 8.58 32.13
N ASP A 125 -18.32 8.63 32.92
CA ASP A 125 -18.33 8.46 34.38
C ASP A 125 -18.45 7.00 34.83
N GLY A 126 -18.44 6.07 33.87
CA GLY A 126 -18.60 4.64 34.14
C GLY A 126 -20.05 4.20 34.38
N LEU A 127 -21.04 5.07 34.23
CA LEU A 127 -22.44 4.74 34.44
C LEU A 127 -23.11 4.24 33.14
N PRO A 128 -24.28 3.55 33.25
CA PRO A 128 -25.08 3.16 32.10
C PRO A 128 -25.50 4.38 31.25
N LEU A 129 -25.49 4.19 29.92
CA LEU A 129 -25.93 5.20 28.96
C LEU A 129 -27.40 5.02 28.62
N THR A 130 -28.18 6.09 28.71
CA THR A 130 -29.53 6.13 28.15
C THR A 130 -29.49 6.83 26.79
N LEU A 131 -29.81 6.09 25.74
CA LEU A 131 -29.66 6.46 24.36
C LEU A 131 -31.01 6.61 23.67
N ASP A 132 -31.21 7.71 22.93
CA ASP A 132 -32.29 7.83 21.96
C ASP A 132 -31.92 7.03 20.70
N VAL A 133 -32.67 5.99 20.43
CA VAL A 133 -32.45 5.09 19.28
C VAL A 133 -33.64 5.07 18.33
N SER A 134 -34.62 5.98 18.53
CA SER A 134 -35.87 6.04 17.76
C SER A 134 -35.66 6.17 16.24
N ALA A 135 -34.59 6.84 15.81
CA ALA A 135 -34.25 6.97 14.39
C ALA A 135 -33.70 5.67 13.79
N THR A 136 -33.26 4.71 14.60
CA THR A 136 -32.58 3.49 14.14
C THR A 136 -33.40 2.24 14.43
N PHE A 137 -34.01 2.14 15.61
CA PHE A 137 -34.77 0.97 16.06
C PHE A 137 -36.19 1.36 16.45
N PRO A 138 -37.22 0.65 15.95
CA PRO A 138 -38.61 0.95 16.27
C PRO A 138 -38.95 0.64 17.72
N GLU A 139 -40.05 1.26 18.21
CA GLU A 139 -40.63 0.99 19.53
C GLU A 139 -40.87 -0.51 19.71
N GLY A 140 -40.49 -1.04 20.86
CA GLY A 140 -40.60 -2.47 21.21
C GLY A 140 -39.56 -3.37 20.62
N ALA A 141 -38.64 -2.89 19.76
CA ALA A 141 -37.56 -3.70 19.23
C ALA A 141 -36.58 -4.12 20.32
N ALA A 142 -36.10 -5.36 20.23
CA ALA A 142 -34.98 -5.84 21.04
C ALA A 142 -33.67 -5.43 20.37
N VAL A 143 -32.83 -4.67 21.07
CA VAL A 143 -31.53 -4.18 20.62
C VAL A 143 -30.44 -4.88 21.45
N ARG A 144 -29.49 -5.46 20.76
CA ARG A 144 -28.33 -6.13 21.38
C ARG A 144 -27.10 -5.27 21.25
N ASP A 145 -26.33 -5.12 22.31
CA ASP A 145 -24.92 -4.77 22.23
C ASP A 145 -24.13 -6.03 21.86
N TYR A 146 -23.63 -6.07 20.62
CA TYR A 146 -22.85 -7.22 20.13
C TYR A 146 -21.61 -7.49 20.98
N TYR A 147 -20.99 -6.43 21.52
CA TYR A 147 -19.77 -6.57 22.32
C TYR A 147 -20.01 -7.34 23.63
N SER A 148 -20.99 -6.91 24.40
CA SER A 148 -21.32 -7.49 25.73
C SER A 148 -22.41 -8.55 25.70
N GLN A 149 -23.17 -8.67 24.60
CA GLN A 149 -24.38 -9.48 24.43
C GLN A 149 -25.57 -9.03 25.32
N GLN A 150 -25.50 -7.86 25.94
CA GLN A 150 -26.64 -7.28 26.62
C GLN A 150 -27.76 -6.93 25.65
N ILE A 151 -29.02 -7.18 26.06
CA ILE A 151 -30.22 -6.85 25.27
C ILE A 151 -31.05 -5.85 26.04
N ALA A 152 -31.52 -4.80 25.35
CA ALA A 152 -32.48 -3.85 25.85
C ALA A 152 -33.70 -3.72 24.90
N ILE A 153 -34.88 -3.48 25.43
CA ILE A 153 -36.08 -3.25 24.64
C ILE A 153 -36.29 -1.75 24.49
N VAL A 154 -36.54 -1.30 23.27
CA VAL A 154 -36.83 0.13 22.99
C VAL A 154 -38.17 0.50 23.67
N LYS A 155 -38.13 1.49 24.57
CA LYS A 155 -39.25 2.05 25.26
C LYS A 155 -39.21 3.58 25.19
N ASN A 156 -40.27 4.18 24.67
CA ASN A 156 -40.34 5.63 24.42
C ASN A 156 -39.18 6.12 23.55
N GLY A 157 -38.77 5.31 22.56
CA GLY A 157 -37.66 5.59 21.67
C GLY A 157 -36.25 5.45 22.29
N GLN A 158 -36.15 4.96 23.54
CA GLN A 158 -34.90 4.90 24.29
C GLN A 158 -34.52 3.48 24.73
N ILE A 159 -33.23 3.26 24.92
CA ILE A 159 -32.65 2.08 25.60
C ILE A 159 -31.63 2.52 26.64
N THR A 160 -31.37 1.69 27.63
CA THR A 160 -30.31 1.89 28.63
C THR A 160 -29.40 0.68 28.62
N LEU A 161 -28.10 0.90 28.39
CA LEU A 161 -27.06 -0.13 28.32
C LEU A 161 -25.80 0.31 29.06
N GLN A 162 -25.07 -0.65 29.59
CA GLN A 162 -23.76 -0.46 30.24
C GLN A 162 -22.65 -0.95 29.31
N PRO A 163 -21.74 -0.07 28.82
CA PRO A 163 -20.54 -0.54 28.13
C PRO A 163 -19.77 -1.56 28.97
N ALA A 164 -19.28 -2.63 28.33
CA ALA A 164 -18.47 -3.61 29.01
C ALA A 164 -17.14 -3.01 29.49
N ALA A 165 -16.59 -3.43 30.61
CA ALA A 165 -15.34 -2.92 31.15
C ALA A 165 -14.14 -3.10 30.17
N THR A 166 -14.22 -4.10 29.29
CA THR A 166 -13.19 -4.42 28.28
C THR A 166 -13.44 -3.78 26.92
N SER A 167 -14.52 -2.96 26.75
CA SER A 167 -14.90 -2.40 25.46
C SER A 167 -14.35 -0.99 25.22
N ASN A 168 -13.54 -0.44 26.12
CA ASN A 168 -13.09 0.96 26.07
C ASN A 168 -14.25 1.96 25.96
N GLY A 169 -15.40 1.65 26.56
CA GLY A 169 -16.61 2.46 26.48
C GLY A 169 -17.43 2.28 25.20
N LEU A 170 -17.12 1.29 24.36
CA LEU A 170 -17.78 1.03 23.09
C LEU A 170 -19.05 0.20 23.29
N LEU A 171 -20.12 0.56 22.56
CA LEU A 171 -21.34 -0.23 22.33
C LEU A 171 -21.52 -0.43 20.82
N LEU A 172 -21.74 -1.67 20.42
CA LEU A 172 -21.95 -2.08 19.01
C LEU A 172 -23.37 -2.60 18.88
N LEU A 173 -24.32 -1.73 18.47
CA LEU A 173 -25.74 -2.00 18.58
C LEU A 173 -26.31 -2.53 17.25
N GLU A 174 -27.00 -3.67 17.36
CA GLU A 174 -27.73 -4.33 16.28
C GLU A 174 -29.13 -4.78 16.75
N ARG A 175 -30.00 -5.19 15.83
CA ARG A 175 -31.24 -5.88 16.21
C ARG A 175 -30.89 -7.24 16.82
N ALA A 176 -31.49 -7.58 17.95
CA ALA A 176 -31.19 -8.84 18.64
C ALA A 176 -31.58 -10.08 17.82
N GLU A 177 -32.50 -9.94 16.88
CA GLU A 177 -32.99 -10.99 15.99
C GLU A 177 -32.11 -11.25 14.77
N THR A 178 -31.00 -10.50 14.62
CA THR A 178 -30.07 -10.66 13.49
C THR A 178 -29.21 -11.91 13.72
N ASP A 179 -29.65 -13.07 13.23
CA ASP A 179 -28.95 -14.33 13.47
C ASP A 179 -27.93 -14.69 12.38
N ALA A 180 -28.15 -14.24 11.13
CA ALA A 180 -27.25 -14.52 10.03
C ALA A 180 -26.38 -13.31 9.68
N PRO A 181 -25.08 -13.50 9.38
CA PRO A 181 -24.26 -12.43 8.82
C PRO A 181 -24.78 -12.06 7.43
N ALA A 182 -24.73 -10.77 7.10
CA ALA A 182 -25.03 -10.31 5.77
C ALA A 182 -24.02 -10.84 4.74
N PRO A 183 -24.36 -10.86 3.45
CA PRO A 183 -23.41 -11.27 2.40
C PRO A 183 -22.15 -10.41 2.39
N PHE A 184 -21.03 -11.00 2.05
CA PHE A 184 -19.74 -10.32 1.93
C PHE A 184 -19.79 -9.16 0.91
N ASP A 185 -19.15 -8.05 1.26
CA ASP A 185 -18.93 -6.90 0.39
C ASP A 185 -17.46 -6.45 0.50
N TRP A 186 -16.81 -6.25 -0.64
CA TRP A 186 -15.42 -5.77 -0.67
C TRP A 186 -15.25 -4.38 -0.03
N HIS A 187 -16.26 -3.54 -0.01
CA HIS A 187 -16.22 -2.26 0.72
C HIS A 187 -16.16 -2.44 2.24
N ASN A 188 -16.53 -3.62 2.72
CA ASN A 188 -16.48 -3.97 4.13
C ASN A 188 -15.41 -5.02 4.45
N ALA A 189 -14.54 -5.34 3.50
CA ALA A 189 -13.52 -6.36 3.70
C ALA A 189 -12.60 -6.04 4.87
N THR A 190 -12.29 -7.06 5.66
CA THR A 190 -11.19 -7.08 6.62
C THR A 190 -10.09 -7.94 6.04
N VAL A 191 -9.10 -7.29 5.46
CA VAL A 191 -7.94 -7.92 4.82
C VAL A 191 -6.85 -8.10 5.88
N TYR A 192 -6.36 -9.32 6.05
CA TYR A 192 -5.21 -9.60 6.90
C TYR A 192 -3.98 -9.77 6.03
N PHE A 193 -3.01 -8.90 6.19
CA PHE A 193 -1.75 -8.93 5.44
C PHE A 193 -0.67 -9.64 6.23
N VAL A 194 -0.07 -10.66 5.63
CA VAL A 194 1.06 -11.39 6.22
C VAL A 194 2.30 -11.33 5.33
N LEU A 195 3.45 -11.16 5.93
CA LEU A 195 4.70 -11.65 5.37
C LEU A 195 4.77 -13.14 5.69
N THR A 196 4.55 -13.99 4.70
CA THR A 196 4.40 -15.44 4.88
C THR A 196 5.55 -16.04 5.66
N ASP A 197 6.77 -15.65 5.31
CA ASP A 197 8.01 -16.11 5.98
C ASP A 197 8.06 -15.80 7.49
N ARG A 198 7.36 -14.76 7.93
CA ARG A 198 7.39 -14.24 9.32
C ARG A 198 6.20 -14.67 10.17
N PHE A 199 5.26 -15.42 9.60
CA PHE A 199 3.99 -15.70 10.26
C PHE A 199 3.99 -17.00 11.04
N GLU A 200 4.10 -18.15 10.38
CA GLU A 200 4.10 -19.47 10.99
C GLU A 200 4.84 -20.48 10.12
N ASN A 201 5.75 -21.24 10.73
CA ASN A 201 6.44 -22.35 10.08
C ASN A 201 5.61 -23.64 10.20
N GLY A 202 5.04 -24.09 9.11
CA GLY A 202 4.26 -25.33 9.04
C GLY A 202 5.05 -26.54 8.55
N ASP A 203 6.17 -26.32 7.89
CA ASP A 203 7.03 -27.37 7.34
C ASP A 203 8.53 -27.00 7.45
N PRO A 204 9.20 -27.37 8.54
CA PRO A 204 10.62 -27.08 8.71
C PRO A 204 11.53 -27.67 7.63
N SER A 205 11.06 -28.62 6.84
CA SER A 205 11.88 -29.24 5.80
C SER A 205 12.14 -28.33 4.59
N ASN A 206 11.35 -27.28 4.40
CA ASN A 206 11.52 -26.31 3.30
C ASN A 206 12.32 -25.06 3.68
N ASP A 207 12.70 -24.87 4.94
CA ASP A 207 13.29 -23.63 5.48
C ASP A 207 14.58 -23.21 4.78
N GLN A 208 15.36 -24.15 4.25
CA GLN A 208 16.65 -23.91 3.61
C GLN A 208 16.63 -24.24 2.11
N SER A 209 15.50 -24.11 1.47
CA SER A 209 15.37 -24.28 0.03
C SER A 209 16.36 -23.38 -0.71
N TYR A 210 16.85 -23.85 -1.84
CA TYR A 210 17.90 -23.20 -2.64
C TYR A 210 19.19 -22.91 -1.83
N ARG A 211 19.39 -23.65 -0.74
CA ARG A 211 20.53 -23.44 0.19
C ARG A 211 20.57 -22.06 0.82
N ARG A 212 19.44 -21.41 0.95
CA ARG A 212 19.33 -20.16 1.71
C ARG A 212 19.59 -20.44 3.18
N HIS A 213 20.39 -19.59 3.83
CA HIS A 213 20.70 -19.74 5.23
C HIS A 213 19.53 -19.32 6.11
N LYS A 214 19.24 -20.13 7.14
CA LYS A 214 18.35 -19.77 8.24
C LYS A 214 19.22 -19.51 9.46
N ASP A 215 19.48 -18.25 9.76
CA ASP A 215 20.38 -17.88 10.85
C ASP A 215 19.64 -17.64 12.17
N GLY A 216 18.34 -17.93 12.21
CA GLY A 216 17.49 -17.76 13.39
C GLY A 216 16.78 -16.43 13.43
N MET A 217 15.92 -16.26 14.44
CA MET A 217 14.99 -15.12 14.55
C MET A 217 15.68 -13.77 14.79
N ALA A 218 16.96 -13.74 15.15
CA ALA A 218 17.71 -12.50 15.32
C ALA A 218 18.26 -11.94 14.01
N GLU A 219 18.30 -12.74 12.96
CA GLU A 219 18.82 -12.34 11.66
C GLU A 219 17.83 -11.44 10.90
N ILE A 220 18.30 -10.29 10.46
CA ILE A 220 17.45 -9.22 9.92
C ILE A 220 16.91 -9.57 8.54
N GLY A 221 17.77 -10.01 7.62
CA GLY A 221 17.46 -10.17 6.20
C GLY A 221 17.30 -11.62 5.74
N THR A 222 17.26 -12.60 6.64
CA THR A 222 17.19 -14.02 6.30
C THR A 222 15.75 -14.56 6.30
N PHE A 223 15.56 -15.74 5.71
CA PHE A 223 14.31 -16.48 5.83
C PHE A 223 14.16 -17.07 7.24
N HIS A 224 12.97 -16.97 7.81
CA HIS A 224 12.64 -17.49 9.15
C HIS A 224 11.77 -18.75 9.11
N GLY A 225 11.30 -19.16 7.94
CA GLY A 225 10.67 -20.46 7.72
C GLY A 225 9.14 -20.46 7.71
N GLY A 226 8.50 -19.31 7.82
CA GLY A 226 7.04 -19.25 7.59
C GLY A 226 6.68 -19.66 6.17
N ASP A 227 5.55 -20.37 6.00
CA ASP A 227 5.17 -20.99 4.74
C ASP A 227 3.64 -21.14 4.57
N LEU A 228 3.22 -21.66 3.40
CA LEU A 228 1.80 -21.85 3.07
C LEU A 228 1.09 -22.83 4.01
N ARG A 229 1.80 -23.87 4.48
CA ARG A 229 1.27 -24.81 5.46
C ARG A 229 1.07 -24.15 6.82
N GLY A 230 1.97 -23.28 7.23
CA GLY A 230 1.83 -22.47 8.44
C GLY A 230 0.61 -21.55 8.37
N LEU A 231 0.37 -20.92 7.20
CA LEU A 231 -0.85 -20.14 6.97
C LEU A 231 -2.11 -21.01 7.11
N THR A 232 -2.12 -22.20 6.52
CA THR A 232 -3.23 -23.13 6.62
C THR A 232 -3.51 -23.51 8.08
N ASN A 233 -2.48 -23.76 8.86
CA ASN A 233 -2.59 -24.10 10.30
C ASN A 233 -3.21 -22.97 11.15
N LYS A 234 -3.19 -21.73 10.67
CA LYS A 234 -3.71 -20.55 11.38
C LYS A 234 -5.03 -20.00 10.82
N LEU A 235 -5.65 -20.66 9.87
CA LEU A 235 -6.91 -20.20 9.27
C LEU A 235 -8.05 -20.12 10.27
N ASP A 236 -8.14 -21.03 11.25
CA ASP A 236 -9.15 -20.97 12.31
C ASP A 236 -8.96 -19.74 13.20
N TYR A 237 -7.72 -19.38 13.52
CA TYR A 237 -7.40 -18.14 14.22
C TYR A 237 -7.85 -16.90 13.42
N LEU A 238 -7.56 -16.86 12.13
CA LEU A 238 -7.94 -15.75 11.27
C LEU A 238 -9.47 -15.63 11.11
N GLN A 239 -10.17 -16.76 10.99
CA GLN A 239 -11.63 -16.77 10.95
C GLN A 239 -12.23 -16.24 12.25
N GLN A 240 -11.70 -16.67 13.40
CA GLN A 240 -12.13 -16.15 14.72
C GLN A 240 -11.84 -14.66 14.89
N LEU A 241 -10.74 -14.18 14.31
CA LEU A 241 -10.42 -12.75 14.28
C LEU A 241 -11.40 -11.94 13.40
N GLY A 242 -12.26 -12.58 12.60
CA GLY A 242 -13.20 -11.90 11.71
C GLY A 242 -12.60 -11.52 10.34
N VAL A 243 -11.44 -12.07 10.00
CA VAL A 243 -10.78 -11.90 8.72
C VAL A 243 -11.60 -12.59 7.62
N ASN A 244 -11.80 -11.92 6.50
CA ASN A 244 -12.52 -12.45 5.34
C ASN A 244 -11.75 -12.35 4.01
N ALA A 245 -10.53 -11.78 4.05
CA ALA A 245 -9.55 -11.86 2.98
C ALA A 245 -8.13 -11.93 3.56
N LEU A 246 -7.28 -12.78 3.01
CA LEU A 246 -5.88 -12.96 3.41
C LEU A 246 -4.97 -12.55 2.25
N TRP A 247 -4.22 -11.46 2.44
CA TRP A 247 -3.18 -11.04 1.52
C TRP A 247 -1.85 -11.65 1.97
N ILE A 248 -1.30 -12.53 1.13
CA ILE A 248 0.00 -13.16 1.36
C ILE A 248 1.08 -12.49 0.51
N SER A 249 2.31 -12.43 1.02
CA SER A 249 3.46 -11.99 0.24
C SER A 249 3.59 -12.82 -1.05
N ALA A 250 4.16 -12.23 -2.11
CA ALA A 250 4.27 -12.88 -3.42
C ALA A 250 4.89 -14.27 -3.27
N PRO A 251 4.17 -15.34 -3.62
CA PRO A 251 4.61 -16.70 -3.35
C PRO A 251 5.53 -17.27 -4.44
N PHE A 252 5.80 -16.47 -5.49
CA PHE A 252 6.59 -16.88 -6.65
C PHE A 252 8.06 -17.06 -6.29
N GLU A 253 8.77 -17.84 -7.10
CA GLU A 253 10.19 -18.08 -6.91
C GLU A 253 10.99 -16.80 -6.96
N GLN A 254 11.69 -16.52 -5.87
CA GLN A 254 12.54 -15.36 -5.67
C GLN A 254 13.98 -15.68 -6.04
N ILE A 255 14.83 -14.66 -6.20
CA ILE A 255 16.28 -14.87 -6.31
C ILE A 255 16.76 -15.82 -5.20
N HIS A 256 17.69 -16.71 -5.53
CA HIS A 256 18.17 -17.73 -4.59
C HIS A 256 19.19 -17.17 -3.61
N GLY A 257 20.00 -16.23 -4.06
CA GLY A 257 21.02 -15.60 -3.25
C GLY A 257 20.53 -14.41 -2.45
N TRP A 258 21.46 -13.63 -1.99
CA TRP A 258 21.28 -12.43 -1.19
C TRP A 258 21.98 -11.23 -1.83
N VAL A 259 21.61 -10.04 -1.42
CA VAL A 259 22.32 -8.77 -1.69
C VAL A 259 22.72 -8.13 -0.37
N GLY A 260 23.55 -7.10 -0.40
CA GLY A 260 23.87 -6.33 0.80
C GLY A 260 22.65 -5.56 1.28
N GLY A 261 22.29 -5.75 2.54
CA GLY A 261 21.13 -5.12 3.16
C GLY A 261 21.46 -3.81 3.85
N GLY A 262 20.47 -2.92 3.91
CA GLY A 262 20.57 -1.61 4.52
C GLY A 262 21.52 -0.65 3.80
N THR A 263 21.65 0.56 4.33
CA THR A 263 22.55 1.58 3.74
C THR A 263 24.03 1.29 3.96
N LYS A 264 24.36 0.40 4.92
CA LYS A 264 25.74 0.05 5.27
C LYS A 264 26.17 -1.33 4.79
N GLY A 265 25.28 -2.13 4.23
CA GLY A 265 25.58 -3.51 3.89
C GLY A 265 25.95 -4.33 5.13
N ASP A 266 25.25 -4.16 6.23
CA ASP A 266 25.56 -4.76 7.52
C ASP A 266 24.91 -6.13 7.74
N PHE A 267 24.08 -6.59 6.81
CA PHE A 267 23.48 -7.93 6.84
C PHE A 267 23.27 -8.48 5.41
N PRO A 268 23.20 -9.81 5.22
CA PRO A 268 22.79 -10.40 3.96
C PRO A 268 21.27 -10.28 3.85
N HIS A 269 20.79 -9.74 2.71
CA HIS A 269 19.38 -9.52 2.48
C HIS A 269 18.85 -10.50 1.43
N TYR A 270 18.15 -11.52 1.89
CA TYR A 270 17.39 -12.46 1.07
C TYR A 270 16.00 -11.92 0.75
N ALA A 271 15.37 -12.48 -0.27
CA ALA A 271 14.05 -12.06 -0.74
C ALA A 271 12.89 -12.69 0.03
N TYR A 272 12.96 -12.79 1.35
CA TYR A 272 11.91 -13.38 2.19
C TYR A 272 10.57 -12.66 2.09
N HIS A 273 10.60 -11.40 1.67
CA HIS A 273 9.43 -10.52 1.53
C HIS A 273 8.65 -10.71 0.22
N GLY A 274 9.22 -11.38 -0.80
CA GLY A 274 8.52 -11.68 -2.06
C GLY A 274 8.66 -10.63 -3.17
N TYR A 275 9.52 -9.61 -3.03
CA TYR A 275 9.62 -8.51 -4.01
C TYR A 275 10.78 -8.63 -4.99
N TYR A 276 11.53 -9.74 -4.98
CA TYR A 276 12.67 -9.98 -5.89
C TYR A 276 12.42 -11.22 -6.74
N THR A 277 11.30 -11.23 -7.46
CA THR A 277 10.87 -12.39 -8.26
C THR A 277 11.86 -12.70 -9.37
N GLN A 278 12.18 -13.98 -9.52
CA GLN A 278 13.01 -14.55 -10.56
C GLN A 278 12.19 -15.38 -11.56
N ASP A 279 11.18 -16.11 -11.09
CA ASP A 279 10.30 -16.91 -11.93
C ASP A 279 8.85 -16.86 -11.43
N TRP A 280 7.98 -16.22 -12.20
CA TRP A 280 6.55 -16.09 -11.88
C TRP A 280 5.76 -17.37 -12.14
N THR A 281 6.37 -18.39 -12.76
CA THR A 281 5.70 -19.64 -13.11
C THR A 281 5.87 -20.73 -12.06
N ASN A 282 6.75 -20.53 -11.09
CA ASN A 282 7.01 -21.44 -9.99
C ASN A 282 6.64 -20.83 -8.65
N LEU A 283 6.25 -21.65 -7.68
CA LEU A 283 6.27 -21.27 -6.26
C LEU A 283 7.71 -21.27 -5.75
N ASP A 284 8.00 -20.34 -4.86
CA ASP A 284 9.23 -20.39 -4.08
C ASP A 284 9.21 -21.62 -3.16
N ALA A 285 10.24 -22.46 -3.21
CA ALA A 285 10.25 -23.70 -2.44
C ALA A 285 10.26 -23.47 -0.91
N ASN A 286 10.69 -22.30 -0.42
CA ASN A 286 10.52 -21.92 0.99
C ASN A 286 9.05 -21.68 1.37
N MET A 287 8.20 -21.35 0.40
CA MET A 287 6.76 -21.18 0.63
C MET A 287 6.01 -22.54 0.69
N GLY A 288 6.56 -23.57 0.09
CA GLY A 288 5.94 -24.89 0.01
C GLY A 288 5.70 -25.35 -1.41
N SER A 289 4.82 -26.33 -1.55
CA SER A 289 4.44 -26.97 -2.82
C SER A 289 3.12 -26.42 -3.38
N GLU A 290 2.84 -26.73 -4.64
CA GLU A 290 1.52 -26.47 -5.26
C GLU A 290 0.37 -27.16 -4.51
N ALA A 291 0.63 -28.34 -3.92
CA ALA A 291 -0.34 -29.03 -3.07
C ALA A 291 -0.63 -28.23 -1.77
N ASP A 292 0.39 -27.61 -1.18
CA ASP A 292 0.20 -26.73 -0.01
C ASP A 292 -0.61 -25.48 -0.39
N LEU A 293 -0.36 -24.89 -1.56
CA LEU A 293 -1.15 -23.77 -2.07
C LEU A 293 -2.62 -24.16 -2.29
N ARG A 294 -2.89 -25.30 -2.92
CA ARG A 294 -4.25 -25.78 -3.13
C ARG A 294 -4.97 -26.01 -1.82
N THR A 295 -4.30 -26.62 -0.85
CA THR A 295 -4.84 -26.84 0.50
C THR A 295 -5.17 -25.51 1.19
N LEU A 296 -4.29 -24.53 1.09
CA LEU A 296 -4.52 -23.21 1.65
C LEU A 296 -5.76 -22.53 1.06
N VAL A 297 -5.87 -22.49 -0.28
CA VAL A 297 -7.01 -21.85 -0.95
C VAL A 297 -8.32 -22.56 -0.63
N ASP A 298 -8.37 -23.87 -0.78
CA ASP A 298 -9.58 -24.68 -0.50
C ASP A 298 -10.01 -24.50 0.98
N SER A 299 -9.06 -24.56 1.91
CA SER A 299 -9.34 -24.44 3.35
C SER A 299 -9.75 -23.03 3.76
N ALA A 300 -9.18 -22.00 3.12
CA ALA A 300 -9.56 -20.61 3.33
C ALA A 300 -10.98 -20.34 2.81
N HIS A 301 -11.31 -20.81 1.61
CA HIS A 301 -12.65 -20.67 1.03
C HIS A 301 -13.71 -21.37 1.91
N GLN A 302 -13.45 -22.54 2.45
CA GLN A 302 -14.36 -23.23 3.39
C GLN A 302 -14.66 -22.38 4.64
N ARG A 303 -13.77 -21.45 5.00
CA ARG A 303 -13.91 -20.55 6.15
C ARG A 303 -14.40 -19.15 5.79
N GLY A 304 -14.77 -18.92 4.53
CA GLY A 304 -15.21 -17.62 4.06
C GLY A 304 -14.06 -16.60 3.88
N ILE A 305 -12.81 -17.08 3.76
CA ILE A 305 -11.62 -16.26 3.60
C ILE A 305 -11.15 -16.32 2.14
N ARG A 306 -11.04 -15.17 1.51
CA ARG A 306 -10.53 -15.01 0.14
C ARG A 306 -9.01 -14.89 0.17
N ILE A 307 -8.33 -15.38 -0.87
CA ILE A 307 -6.87 -15.29 -0.98
C ILE A 307 -6.49 -14.22 -1.99
N LEU A 308 -5.63 -13.30 -1.55
CA LEU A 308 -5.01 -12.26 -2.38
C LEU A 308 -3.51 -12.51 -2.48
N PHE A 309 -2.98 -12.51 -3.70
CA PHE A 309 -1.54 -12.52 -3.92
C PHE A 309 -0.99 -11.11 -4.01
N ASP A 310 0.14 -10.86 -3.36
CA ASP A 310 0.99 -9.73 -3.71
C ASP A 310 1.63 -9.99 -5.07
N VAL A 311 1.58 -9.04 -5.98
CA VAL A 311 2.11 -9.19 -7.33
C VAL A 311 2.97 -7.99 -7.71
N VAL A 312 4.09 -8.28 -8.38
CA VAL A 312 5.07 -7.31 -8.83
C VAL A 312 5.24 -7.46 -10.33
N MET A 313 4.93 -6.41 -11.10
CA MET A 313 5.19 -6.36 -12.54
C MET A 313 6.24 -5.32 -12.94
N ASN A 314 6.55 -4.39 -12.03
CA ASN A 314 7.46 -3.30 -12.33
C ASN A 314 8.93 -3.74 -12.49
N HIS A 315 9.36 -4.69 -11.69
CA HIS A 315 10.76 -5.08 -11.62
C HIS A 315 10.94 -6.57 -11.34
N THR A 316 12.13 -7.06 -11.61
CA THR A 316 12.60 -8.38 -11.22
C THR A 316 13.61 -8.28 -10.07
N GLY A 317 14.07 -9.42 -9.54
CA GLY A 317 15.10 -9.47 -8.51
C GLY A 317 16.49 -9.08 -9.02
N TYR A 318 17.38 -8.75 -8.09
CA TYR A 318 18.79 -8.47 -8.38
C TYR A 318 19.52 -9.69 -8.93
N ALA A 319 20.61 -9.45 -9.64
CA ALA A 319 21.62 -10.47 -9.87
C ALA A 319 22.38 -10.76 -8.58
N THR A 320 22.44 -12.01 -8.15
CA THR A 320 23.20 -12.44 -6.97
C THR A 320 24.32 -13.40 -7.35
N LEU A 321 25.32 -13.51 -6.51
CA LEU A 321 26.42 -14.47 -6.75
C LEU A 321 25.90 -15.92 -6.88
N ALA A 322 24.88 -16.29 -6.09
CA ALA A 322 24.27 -17.62 -6.15
C ALA A 322 23.64 -17.88 -7.52
N ASP A 323 22.80 -16.94 -7.99
CA ASP A 323 22.08 -17.07 -9.24
C ASP A 323 23.02 -17.01 -10.46
N MET A 324 24.05 -16.15 -10.40
CA MET A 324 25.10 -16.10 -11.44
C MET A 324 25.79 -17.43 -11.60
N GLN A 325 26.17 -18.09 -10.51
CA GLN A 325 26.81 -19.41 -10.54
C GLN A 325 25.83 -20.49 -11.03
N GLU A 326 24.63 -20.50 -10.52
CA GLU A 326 23.62 -21.53 -10.82
C GLU A 326 23.18 -21.50 -12.28
N TYR A 327 22.87 -20.30 -12.79
CA TYR A 327 22.34 -20.13 -14.14
C TYR A 327 23.37 -19.66 -15.16
N GLN A 328 24.64 -19.54 -14.74
CA GLN A 328 25.79 -19.26 -15.61
C GLN A 328 25.63 -17.97 -16.43
N PHE A 329 25.21 -16.89 -15.78
CA PHE A 329 25.15 -15.56 -16.37
C PHE A 329 26.06 -14.58 -15.64
N GLY A 330 26.26 -13.40 -16.28
CA GLY A 330 27.11 -12.36 -15.75
C GLY A 330 28.61 -12.65 -15.91
N ALA A 331 29.45 -11.83 -15.35
CA ALA A 331 30.88 -11.94 -15.40
C ALA A 331 31.52 -11.48 -14.10
N LEU A 332 32.69 -12.05 -13.80
CA LEU A 332 33.52 -11.64 -12.66
C LEU A 332 34.80 -10.99 -13.17
N TYR A 333 35.39 -10.10 -12.35
CA TYR A 333 36.79 -9.65 -12.54
C TYR A 333 37.80 -10.74 -12.17
N LEU A 334 37.39 -11.71 -11.37
CA LEU A 334 38.20 -12.85 -10.95
C LEU A 334 38.25 -13.91 -12.05
N SER A 335 39.36 -14.61 -12.18
CA SER A 335 39.54 -15.68 -13.16
C SER A 335 40.25 -16.91 -12.58
N GLY A 336 39.96 -18.07 -13.14
CA GLY A 336 40.61 -19.33 -12.77
C GLY A 336 40.56 -19.62 -11.26
N ASP A 337 41.73 -19.92 -10.67
CA ASP A 337 41.82 -20.27 -9.24
C ASP A 337 41.48 -19.12 -8.28
N GLU A 338 41.52 -17.86 -8.75
CA GLU A 338 41.15 -16.70 -7.93
C GLU A 338 39.68 -16.74 -7.54
N VAL A 339 38.77 -17.19 -8.42
CA VAL A 339 37.36 -17.36 -8.15
C VAL A 339 37.16 -18.26 -6.94
N LYS A 340 37.78 -19.46 -6.98
CA LYS A 340 37.68 -20.43 -5.90
C LYS A 340 38.32 -19.92 -4.59
N LYS A 341 39.44 -19.22 -4.67
CA LYS A 341 40.10 -18.64 -3.50
C LYS A 341 39.24 -17.53 -2.83
N THR A 342 38.58 -16.73 -3.61
CA THR A 342 37.86 -15.55 -3.13
C THR A 342 36.38 -15.86 -2.79
N LEU A 343 35.67 -16.57 -3.67
CA LEU A 343 34.25 -16.85 -3.52
C LEU A 343 33.99 -18.28 -2.97
N GLY A 344 35.00 -19.14 -2.91
CA GLY A 344 34.83 -20.53 -2.52
C GLY A 344 34.29 -21.42 -3.63
N GLU A 345 33.92 -22.65 -3.28
CA GLU A 345 33.28 -23.59 -4.22
C GLU A 345 31.84 -23.16 -4.56
N ARG A 346 31.18 -22.55 -3.60
CA ARG A 346 29.81 -22.01 -3.75
C ARG A 346 29.83 -20.51 -3.47
N TRP A 347 29.50 -19.73 -4.45
CA TRP A 347 29.53 -18.27 -4.34
C TRP A 347 28.49 -17.73 -3.36
N SER A 348 27.39 -18.47 -3.13
CA SER A 348 26.40 -18.15 -2.11
C SER A 348 26.95 -18.11 -0.68
N ASP A 349 28.07 -18.83 -0.42
CA ASP A 349 28.67 -18.95 0.92
C ASP A 349 29.66 -17.83 1.22
N TRP A 350 29.92 -16.92 0.27
CA TRP A 350 30.81 -15.79 0.48
C TRP A 350 30.35 -14.93 1.66
N LYS A 351 31.31 -14.49 2.45
CA LYS A 351 31.10 -13.57 3.58
C LYS A 351 32.13 -12.45 3.53
N PRO A 352 31.74 -11.22 3.98
CA PRO A 352 32.68 -10.12 4.01
C PRO A 352 33.85 -10.39 4.97
N ALA A 353 35.05 -10.09 4.52
CA ALA A 353 36.26 -10.11 5.31
C ALA A 353 36.40 -8.83 6.16
N ALA A 354 37.39 -8.77 7.03
CA ALA A 354 37.68 -7.57 7.81
C ALA A 354 37.86 -6.34 6.89
N GLY A 355 37.11 -5.30 7.16
CA GLY A 355 37.08 -4.07 6.36
C GLY A 355 36.12 -4.08 5.16
N GLN A 356 35.46 -5.20 4.91
CA GLN A 356 34.40 -5.32 3.90
C GLN A 356 33.01 -5.29 4.55
N THR A 357 32.00 -5.05 3.73
CA THR A 357 30.57 -5.15 4.08
C THR A 357 29.88 -6.13 3.14
N TRP A 358 28.61 -6.45 3.39
CA TRP A 358 27.85 -7.30 2.46
C TRP A 358 27.67 -6.66 1.09
N HIS A 359 27.78 -5.33 0.94
CA HIS A 359 27.82 -4.67 -0.37
C HIS A 359 29.09 -5.00 -1.17
N SER A 360 30.18 -5.37 -0.50
CA SER A 360 31.48 -5.59 -1.15
C SER A 360 31.51 -6.79 -2.12
N PHE A 361 30.46 -7.63 -2.14
CA PHE A 361 30.34 -8.68 -3.15
C PHE A 361 30.30 -8.10 -4.58
N ASN A 362 29.78 -6.89 -4.73
CA ASN A 362 29.72 -6.19 -6.02
C ASN A 362 31.12 -5.88 -6.60
N ASP A 363 32.15 -5.77 -5.76
CA ASP A 363 33.49 -5.46 -6.20
C ASP A 363 34.10 -6.57 -7.09
N TYR A 364 33.56 -7.78 -7.01
CA TYR A 364 33.98 -8.92 -7.79
C TYR A 364 33.25 -9.07 -9.13
N ILE A 365 32.15 -8.37 -9.30
CA ILE A 365 31.27 -8.51 -10.48
C ILE A 365 31.64 -7.48 -11.55
N ASN A 366 31.90 -7.97 -12.75
CA ASN A 366 32.09 -7.11 -13.93
C ASN A 366 30.76 -6.80 -14.59
N PHE A 367 30.08 -5.74 -14.13
CA PHE A 367 28.81 -5.30 -14.65
C PHE A 367 28.85 -4.79 -16.12
N SER A 368 30.05 -4.57 -16.67
CA SER A 368 30.24 -4.07 -18.03
C SER A 368 30.49 -5.17 -19.07
N ASP A 369 30.60 -6.44 -18.66
CA ASP A 369 30.82 -7.53 -19.59
C ASP A 369 29.57 -7.89 -20.38
N LYS A 370 29.51 -7.45 -21.62
CA LYS A 370 28.38 -7.67 -22.50
C LYS A 370 28.04 -9.14 -22.70
N THR A 371 29.04 -9.97 -22.91
CA THR A 371 28.84 -11.38 -23.25
C THR A 371 28.22 -12.16 -22.09
N GLY A 372 28.70 -11.95 -20.88
CA GLY A 372 28.17 -12.60 -19.68
C GLY A 372 26.74 -12.17 -19.36
N TRP A 373 26.44 -10.89 -19.50
CA TRP A 373 25.12 -10.38 -19.19
C TRP A 373 24.07 -10.63 -20.29
N ASP A 374 24.46 -10.83 -21.55
CA ASP A 374 23.53 -11.24 -22.61
C ASP A 374 22.80 -12.57 -22.28
N ILE A 375 23.29 -13.35 -21.31
CA ILE A 375 22.69 -14.62 -20.87
C ILE A 375 21.62 -14.41 -19.78
N TRP A 376 21.52 -13.25 -19.17
CA TRP A 376 20.57 -12.96 -18.09
C TRP A 376 19.16 -12.66 -18.64
N TRP A 377 18.52 -11.58 -18.21
CA TRP A 377 17.17 -11.20 -18.68
C TRP A 377 17.13 -10.81 -20.15
N GLY A 378 18.17 -10.09 -20.61
CA GLY A 378 18.24 -9.50 -21.93
C GLY A 378 17.58 -8.12 -21.99
N LYS A 379 18.14 -7.27 -22.85
CA LYS A 379 17.71 -5.87 -23.03
C LYS A 379 16.26 -5.69 -23.49
N ASN A 380 15.62 -6.72 -24.03
CA ASN A 380 14.20 -6.67 -24.42
C ASN A 380 13.26 -6.83 -23.23
N TRP A 381 13.76 -7.30 -22.09
CA TRP A 381 12.98 -7.49 -20.88
C TRP A 381 13.13 -6.36 -19.89
N ILE A 382 14.36 -5.90 -19.63
CA ILE A 382 14.67 -4.99 -18.52
C ILE A 382 15.55 -3.82 -18.94
N ARG A 383 15.48 -2.73 -18.16
CA ARG A 383 16.44 -1.63 -18.11
C ARG A 383 17.32 -1.79 -16.88
N THR A 384 18.62 -1.62 -17.06
CA THR A 384 19.57 -1.60 -15.95
C THR A 384 20.92 -1.09 -16.45
N ASP A 385 21.77 -0.63 -15.55
CA ASP A 385 23.15 -0.21 -15.82
C ASP A 385 24.11 -1.40 -15.96
N ILE A 386 23.63 -2.53 -16.48
CA ILE A 386 24.38 -3.77 -16.62
C ILE A 386 24.58 -4.11 -18.09
N GLY A 387 25.81 -4.45 -18.46
CA GLY A 387 26.16 -4.89 -19.80
C GLY A 387 25.85 -3.84 -20.87
N ASP A 388 25.04 -4.22 -21.84
CA ASP A 388 24.61 -3.38 -22.96
C ASP A 388 23.13 -3.03 -22.89
N TYR A 389 22.56 -3.08 -21.67
CA TYR A 389 21.15 -2.79 -21.46
C TYR A 389 20.87 -1.28 -21.52
N ASP A 390 19.63 -0.93 -21.81
CA ASP A 390 19.21 0.46 -21.75
C ASP A 390 19.23 0.96 -20.31
N ASN A 391 19.81 2.13 -20.08
CA ASN A 391 19.83 2.73 -18.77
C ASN A 391 18.40 3.08 -18.30
N PRO A 392 18.10 2.94 -17.01
CA PRO A 392 16.86 3.43 -16.43
C PRO A 392 16.65 4.93 -16.69
N GLY A 393 15.39 5.34 -16.83
CA GLY A 393 15.01 6.75 -16.89
C GLY A 393 14.85 7.37 -15.51
N PHE A 394 14.27 8.59 -15.49
CA PHE A 394 14.07 9.38 -14.28
C PHE A 394 12.59 9.63 -13.94
N ASP A 395 11.69 9.20 -14.82
CA ASP A 395 10.25 9.31 -14.58
C ASP A 395 9.71 8.07 -13.83
N ASP A 396 8.45 8.17 -13.37
CA ASP A 396 7.82 7.11 -12.58
C ASP A 396 7.74 5.76 -13.34
N LEU A 397 7.73 5.73 -14.67
CA LEU A 397 7.56 4.52 -15.48
C LEU A 397 8.86 3.84 -15.89
N THR A 398 9.98 4.55 -15.88
CA THR A 398 11.26 4.04 -16.38
C THR A 398 12.37 4.06 -15.34
N MET A 399 12.12 4.63 -14.15
CA MET A 399 13.13 4.69 -13.09
C MET A 399 13.36 3.32 -12.44
N SER A 400 14.61 3.05 -12.09
CA SER A 400 14.97 1.90 -11.26
C SER A 400 14.65 2.20 -9.79
N LEU A 401 13.84 1.36 -9.16
CA LEU A 401 13.57 1.46 -7.72
C LEU A 401 14.66 0.72 -6.95
N ALA A 402 15.42 1.45 -6.14
CA ALA A 402 16.51 0.87 -5.34
C ALA A 402 17.46 0.00 -6.17
N PHE A 403 17.77 0.40 -7.39
CA PHE A 403 18.60 -0.34 -8.37
C PHE A 403 18.02 -1.70 -8.82
N LEU A 404 16.75 -1.98 -8.55
CA LEU A 404 16.07 -3.17 -9.09
C LEU A 404 15.92 -3.05 -10.61
N PRO A 405 16.14 -4.12 -11.37
CA PRO A 405 15.98 -4.09 -12.81
C PRO A 405 14.53 -3.81 -13.22
N ASP A 406 14.34 -2.71 -13.94
CA ASP A 406 13.02 -2.25 -14.39
C ASP A 406 12.55 -3.05 -15.61
N ILE A 407 11.37 -3.64 -15.55
CA ILE A 407 10.80 -4.42 -16.66
C ILE A 407 10.15 -3.48 -17.66
N LYS A 408 10.43 -3.70 -18.96
CA LYS A 408 9.87 -2.94 -20.08
C LYS A 408 8.42 -3.34 -20.37
N THR A 409 7.53 -3.14 -19.41
CA THR A 409 6.11 -3.49 -19.53
C THR A 409 5.39 -2.71 -20.62
N GLU A 410 5.89 -1.54 -20.99
CA GLU A 410 5.39 -0.71 -22.08
C GLU A 410 5.83 -1.18 -23.48
N SER A 411 6.78 -2.13 -23.57
CA SER A 411 7.30 -2.61 -24.85
C SER A 411 6.21 -3.27 -25.69
N THR A 412 6.16 -2.91 -26.96
CA THR A 412 5.30 -3.54 -27.97
C THR A 412 6.03 -4.57 -28.82
N THR A 413 7.31 -4.83 -28.51
CA THR A 413 8.16 -5.77 -29.23
C THR A 413 8.10 -7.14 -28.55
N ALA A 414 7.91 -8.19 -29.34
CA ALA A 414 8.00 -9.54 -28.85
C ALA A 414 9.39 -9.84 -28.29
N SER A 415 9.45 -10.36 -27.06
CA SER A 415 10.71 -10.53 -26.33
C SER A 415 11.22 -11.98 -26.26
N GLY A 416 10.36 -12.96 -26.48
CA GLY A 416 10.64 -14.34 -26.10
C GLY A 416 10.75 -14.47 -24.56
N LEU A 417 11.24 -15.62 -24.08
CA LEU A 417 11.52 -15.81 -22.65
C LEU A 417 12.83 -15.14 -22.24
N PRO A 418 13.03 -14.83 -20.95
CA PRO A 418 14.33 -14.43 -20.40
C PRO A 418 15.42 -15.43 -20.81
N VAL A 419 16.58 -14.94 -21.19
CA VAL A 419 17.62 -15.80 -21.81
C VAL A 419 18.10 -16.90 -20.85
N PHE A 420 18.30 -16.56 -19.57
CA PHE A 420 18.78 -17.51 -18.55
C PHE A 420 17.77 -18.62 -18.21
N TYR A 421 16.49 -18.51 -18.61
CA TYR A 421 15.51 -19.58 -18.46
C TYR A 421 15.89 -20.84 -19.25
N LYS A 422 16.79 -20.74 -20.25
CA LYS A 422 17.39 -21.89 -20.92
C LYS A 422 18.20 -22.76 -19.96
N ASN A 423 18.82 -22.16 -18.94
CA ASN A 423 19.60 -22.82 -17.92
C ASN A 423 18.78 -23.18 -16.67
N LYS A 424 17.55 -22.64 -16.56
CA LYS A 424 16.61 -22.92 -15.49
C LYS A 424 15.68 -24.05 -15.93
N THR A 425 16.07 -25.29 -15.63
CA THR A 425 15.39 -26.51 -16.16
C THR A 425 14.04 -26.80 -15.51
N ASP A 426 13.73 -26.20 -14.38
CA ASP A 426 12.51 -26.36 -13.59
C ASP A 426 11.46 -25.28 -13.87
N THR A 427 11.74 -24.30 -14.73
CA THR A 427 10.73 -23.28 -15.09
C THR A 427 9.55 -23.89 -15.85
N HIS A 428 8.35 -23.46 -15.52
CA HIS A 428 7.13 -23.80 -16.27
C HIS A 428 6.85 -22.82 -17.43
N ALA A 429 7.68 -21.80 -17.58
CA ALA A 429 7.54 -20.83 -18.66
C ALA A 429 7.72 -21.49 -20.04
N LYS A 430 6.84 -21.14 -20.97
CA LYS A 430 6.88 -21.61 -22.37
C LYS A 430 6.90 -20.40 -23.29
N VAL A 431 7.65 -20.53 -24.38
CA VAL A 431 7.65 -19.49 -25.43
C VAL A 431 6.25 -19.43 -26.05
N ILE A 432 5.72 -18.21 -26.11
CA ILE A 432 4.48 -17.89 -26.81
C ILE A 432 4.82 -16.85 -27.87
N ASP A 433 4.53 -17.20 -29.11
CA ASP A 433 4.88 -16.33 -30.24
C ASP A 433 4.16 -14.98 -30.17
N GLY A 434 4.90 -13.91 -30.42
CA GLY A 434 4.38 -12.57 -30.40
C GLY A 434 4.23 -11.91 -29.01
N PHE A 435 4.48 -12.63 -27.90
CA PHE A 435 4.34 -12.06 -26.56
C PHE A 435 5.43 -11.02 -26.24
N THR A 436 4.99 -9.92 -25.67
CA THR A 436 5.84 -8.90 -25.02
C THR A 436 6.08 -9.26 -23.56
N PRO A 437 7.01 -8.59 -22.85
CA PRO A 437 7.20 -8.81 -21.41
C PRO A 437 5.90 -8.70 -20.61
N ARG A 438 5.07 -7.70 -20.89
CA ARG A 438 3.76 -7.52 -20.25
C ARG A 438 2.83 -8.70 -20.50
N ASP A 439 2.78 -9.20 -21.73
CA ASP A 439 1.90 -10.33 -22.06
C ASP A 439 2.29 -11.60 -21.31
N TYR A 440 3.60 -11.86 -21.16
CA TYR A 440 4.06 -12.97 -20.33
C TYR A 440 3.67 -12.79 -18.87
N LEU A 441 3.91 -11.62 -18.28
CA LEU A 441 3.59 -11.38 -16.87
C LEU A 441 2.10 -11.51 -16.58
N THR A 442 1.24 -10.91 -17.39
CA THR A 442 -0.22 -10.99 -17.20
C THR A 442 -0.72 -12.43 -17.40
N HIS A 443 -0.16 -13.15 -18.37
CA HIS A 443 -0.47 -14.56 -18.60
C HIS A 443 -0.06 -15.44 -17.41
N TRP A 444 1.19 -15.31 -16.93
CA TRP A 444 1.70 -16.12 -15.82
C TRP A 444 0.93 -15.84 -14.52
N LEU A 445 0.68 -14.59 -14.20
CA LEU A 445 -0.08 -14.21 -13.01
C LEU A 445 -1.54 -14.71 -13.08
N SER A 446 -2.18 -14.58 -14.23
CA SER A 446 -3.56 -15.04 -14.43
C SER A 446 -3.68 -16.56 -14.41
N GLN A 447 -2.61 -17.30 -14.74
CA GLN A 447 -2.60 -18.75 -14.68
C GLN A 447 -2.78 -19.26 -13.24
N TRP A 448 -2.16 -18.60 -12.24
CA TRP A 448 -2.39 -18.93 -10.83
C TRP A 448 -3.84 -18.75 -10.42
N VAL A 449 -4.50 -17.73 -10.92
CA VAL A 449 -5.93 -17.51 -10.69
C VAL A 449 -6.76 -18.65 -11.32
N ARG A 450 -6.45 -19.01 -12.56
CA ARG A 450 -7.15 -20.06 -13.31
C ARG A 450 -7.01 -21.42 -12.66
N ASP A 451 -5.82 -21.76 -12.14
CA ASP A 451 -5.53 -23.09 -11.61
C ASP A 451 -5.96 -23.25 -10.14
N TYR A 452 -5.93 -22.17 -9.34
CA TYR A 452 -6.13 -22.23 -7.89
C TYR A 452 -7.35 -21.47 -7.39
N GLY A 453 -7.95 -20.59 -8.17
CA GLY A 453 -9.07 -19.76 -7.73
C GLY A 453 -8.67 -18.62 -6.81
N ILE A 454 -7.52 -18.00 -7.06
CA ILE A 454 -7.07 -16.81 -6.33
C ILE A 454 -8.08 -15.68 -6.55
N ASP A 455 -8.54 -15.05 -5.47
CA ASP A 455 -9.67 -14.12 -5.48
C ASP A 455 -9.29 -12.70 -5.89
N GLY A 456 -8.03 -12.35 -5.77
CA GLY A 456 -7.56 -11.02 -6.12
C GLY A 456 -6.06 -10.83 -6.01
N PHE A 457 -5.63 -9.62 -6.39
CA PHE A 457 -4.24 -9.19 -6.27
C PHE A 457 -4.13 -7.88 -5.47
N ARG A 458 -3.11 -7.80 -4.64
CA ARG A 458 -2.51 -6.54 -4.23
C ARG A 458 -1.34 -6.26 -5.15
N VAL A 459 -1.40 -5.13 -5.83
CA VAL A 459 -0.42 -4.75 -6.85
C VAL A 459 0.61 -3.81 -6.25
N ASP A 460 1.85 -4.28 -6.23
CA ASP A 460 3.01 -3.51 -5.81
C ASP A 460 3.35 -2.41 -6.82
N THR A 461 3.83 -1.27 -6.33
CA THR A 461 4.37 -0.19 -7.17
C THR A 461 3.50 0.20 -8.37
N ALA A 462 2.17 0.29 -8.18
CA ALA A 462 1.22 0.51 -9.27
C ALA A 462 1.50 1.78 -10.10
N LYS A 463 2.09 2.82 -9.48
CA LYS A 463 2.41 4.06 -10.20
C LYS A 463 3.61 3.94 -11.15
N HIS A 464 4.40 2.86 -11.04
CA HIS A 464 5.61 2.64 -11.82
C HIS A 464 5.40 1.78 -13.06
N VAL A 465 4.17 1.34 -13.32
CA VAL A 465 3.76 0.61 -14.51
C VAL A 465 2.61 1.36 -15.18
N GLU A 466 2.58 1.33 -16.50
CA GLU A 466 1.58 2.05 -17.28
C GLU A 466 0.16 1.49 -17.07
N LEU A 467 -0.84 2.37 -17.06
CA LEU A 467 -2.24 2.03 -16.78
C LEU A 467 -2.82 0.94 -17.69
N PRO A 468 -2.53 0.88 -19.00
CA PRO A 468 -3.01 -0.21 -19.87
C PRO A 468 -2.53 -1.60 -19.43
N ALA A 469 -1.37 -1.73 -18.80
CA ALA A 469 -0.89 -3.01 -18.27
C ALA A 469 -1.77 -3.51 -17.13
N TRP A 470 -2.19 -2.62 -16.26
CA TRP A 470 -3.12 -2.96 -15.16
C TRP A 470 -4.50 -3.35 -15.67
N GLN A 471 -5.01 -2.66 -16.69
CA GLN A 471 -6.27 -3.03 -17.34
C GLN A 471 -6.18 -4.42 -17.96
N GLN A 472 -5.07 -4.75 -18.61
CA GLN A 472 -4.83 -6.08 -19.18
C GLN A 472 -4.81 -7.15 -18.08
N LEU A 473 -4.03 -6.94 -17.01
CA LEU A 473 -3.96 -7.86 -15.88
C LEU A 473 -5.34 -8.11 -15.28
N LYS A 474 -6.11 -7.04 -15.00
CA LYS A 474 -7.47 -7.16 -14.45
C LYS A 474 -8.39 -7.97 -15.37
N THR A 475 -8.32 -7.73 -16.67
CA THR A 475 -9.16 -8.41 -17.66
C THR A 475 -8.84 -9.90 -17.71
N GLU A 476 -7.57 -10.27 -17.80
CA GLU A 476 -7.13 -11.66 -17.87
C GLU A 476 -7.39 -12.42 -16.56
N ALA A 477 -7.06 -11.82 -15.42
CA ALA A 477 -7.29 -12.45 -14.12
C ALA A 477 -8.80 -12.60 -13.81
N SER A 478 -9.63 -11.63 -14.20
CA SER A 478 -11.09 -11.73 -14.04
C SER A 478 -11.68 -12.86 -14.89
N ALA A 479 -11.19 -13.04 -16.12
CA ALA A 479 -11.58 -14.17 -16.98
C ALA A 479 -11.16 -15.49 -16.35
N ALA A 480 -9.92 -15.58 -15.86
CA ALA A 480 -9.36 -16.76 -15.22
C ALA A 480 -10.18 -17.18 -13.98
N LEU A 481 -10.59 -16.24 -13.13
CA LEU A 481 -11.40 -16.53 -11.94
C LEU A 481 -12.81 -17.04 -12.33
N ARG A 482 -13.43 -16.43 -13.33
CA ARG A 482 -14.72 -16.93 -13.84
C ARG A 482 -14.62 -18.35 -14.38
N GLU A 483 -13.56 -18.67 -15.12
CA GLU A 483 -13.28 -20.02 -15.62
C GLU A 483 -13.11 -21.02 -14.46
N TRP A 484 -12.32 -20.63 -13.45
CA TRP A 484 -12.10 -21.47 -12.27
C TRP A 484 -13.42 -21.74 -11.51
N LYS A 485 -14.22 -20.70 -11.24
CA LYS A 485 -15.52 -20.85 -10.55
C LYS A 485 -16.48 -21.74 -11.33
N LYS A 486 -16.51 -21.61 -12.66
CA LYS A 486 -17.32 -22.47 -13.52
C LYS A 486 -16.88 -23.93 -13.47
N ALA A 487 -15.56 -24.18 -13.42
CA ALA A 487 -14.99 -25.51 -13.35
C ALA A 487 -15.07 -26.13 -11.94
N ASN A 488 -15.19 -25.32 -10.90
CA ASN A 488 -15.17 -25.74 -9.50
C ASN A 488 -16.36 -25.16 -8.69
N PRO A 489 -17.61 -25.42 -9.10
CA PRO A 489 -18.79 -24.80 -8.48
C PRO A 489 -18.93 -25.15 -7.00
N ASP A 490 -18.48 -26.33 -6.58
CA ASP A 490 -18.55 -26.79 -5.19
C ASP A 490 -17.46 -26.19 -4.29
N LYS A 491 -16.44 -25.55 -4.88
CA LYS A 491 -15.34 -24.90 -4.17
C LYS A 491 -15.42 -23.39 -4.21
N ALA A 492 -16.20 -22.84 -5.13
CA ALA A 492 -16.35 -21.39 -5.26
C ALA A 492 -17.02 -20.82 -4.01
N LEU A 493 -16.35 -19.86 -3.36
CA LEU A 493 -16.83 -19.25 -2.12
C LEU A 493 -18.09 -18.40 -2.34
N ASP A 494 -18.12 -17.68 -3.46
CA ASP A 494 -19.19 -16.76 -3.85
C ASP A 494 -19.15 -16.48 -5.37
N ASP A 495 -19.99 -15.56 -5.82
CA ASP A 495 -20.03 -15.08 -7.22
C ASP A 495 -19.27 -13.76 -7.42
N LYS A 496 -18.55 -13.28 -6.40
CA LYS A 496 -17.83 -11.99 -6.48
C LYS A 496 -16.77 -12.01 -7.58
N PRO A 497 -16.61 -10.91 -8.31
CA PRO A 497 -15.58 -10.80 -9.34
C PRO A 497 -14.18 -10.75 -8.71
N PHE A 498 -13.16 -10.97 -9.54
CA PHE A 498 -11.77 -10.79 -9.17
C PHE A 498 -11.52 -9.37 -8.66
N TRP A 499 -10.88 -9.24 -7.51
CA TRP A 499 -10.62 -7.95 -6.87
C TRP A 499 -9.16 -7.53 -6.96
N MET A 500 -8.91 -6.27 -7.28
CA MET A 500 -7.56 -5.74 -7.42
C MET A 500 -7.41 -4.44 -6.64
N THR A 501 -6.47 -4.44 -5.69
CA THR A 501 -6.06 -3.24 -4.95
C THR A 501 -4.64 -2.85 -5.32
N GLY A 502 -4.31 -1.56 -5.34
CA GLY A 502 -3.02 -1.07 -5.79
C GLY A 502 -2.31 -0.21 -4.77
N GLU A 503 -0.98 -0.35 -4.77
CA GLU A 503 -0.09 0.55 -4.07
C GLU A 503 0.37 1.65 -5.03
N ALA A 504 -0.15 2.86 -4.84
CA ALA A 504 0.41 4.07 -5.42
C ALA A 504 0.83 4.97 -4.27
N TRP A 505 2.12 5.05 -4.01
CA TRP A 505 2.67 5.74 -2.84
C TRP A 505 2.11 7.15 -2.69
N GLY A 506 1.51 7.44 -1.52
CA GLY A 506 0.86 8.69 -1.20
C GLY A 506 -0.59 8.83 -1.70
N HIS A 507 -1.21 7.78 -2.25
CA HIS A 507 -2.63 7.80 -2.61
C HIS A 507 -3.51 7.83 -1.35
N GLY A 508 -4.53 8.68 -1.37
CA GLY A 508 -5.51 8.83 -0.29
C GLY A 508 -6.92 8.48 -0.75
N VAL A 509 -7.93 9.04 -0.05
CA VAL A 509 -9.36 8.84 -0.39
C VAL A 509 -9.76 9.78 -1.52
N MET A 510 -9.45 9.39 -2.74
CA MET A 510 -9.77 10.11 -3.96
C MET A 510 -9.97 9.17 -5.12
N GLN A 511 -10.86 9.52 -6.04
CA GLN A 511 -11.00 8.82 -7.30
C GLN A 511 -9.86 9.22 -8.24
N SER A 512 -9.22 8.24 -8.88
CA SER A 512 -8.07 8.43 -9.76
C SER A 512 -8.18 7.57 -11.02
N ASP A 513 -7.25 7.75 -11.96
CA ASP A 513 -7.23 6.97 -13.20
C ASP A 513 -7.02 5.47 -12.99
N TYR A 514 -6.47 5.06 -11.86
CA TYR A 514 -6.33 3.64 -11.50
C TYR A 514 -7.68 2.92 -11.53
N TYR A 515 -8.73 3.53 -10.99
CA TYR A 515 -10.08 2.92 -10.95
C TYR A 515 -10.67 2.70 -12.34
N ARG A 516 -10.30 3.51 -13.34
CA ARG A 516 -10.69 3.31 -14.73
C ARG A 516 -9.87 2.26 -15.46
N HIS A 517 -8.78 1.78 -14.84
CA HIS A 517 -7.84 0.83 -15.43
C HIS A 517 -7.70 -0.45 -14.58
N GLY A 518 -8.80 -0.89 -13.97
CA GLY A 518 -8.93 -2.22 -13.39
C GLY A 518 -8.79 -2.31 -11.88
N PHE A 519 -8.41 -1.23 -11.19
CA PHE A 519 -8.35 -1.26 -9.72
C PHE A 519 -9.74 -1.05 -9.11
N ASP A 520 -10.08 -1.91 -8.15
CA ASP A 520 -11.30 -1.81 -7.35
C ASP A 520 -11.08 -0.98 -6.09
N ALA A 521 -9.84 -0.93 -5.61
CA ALA A 521 -9.43 -0.14 -4.46
C ALA A 521 -7.98 0.33 -4.61
N MET A 522 -7.64 1.40 -3.87
CA MET A 522 -6.25 1.84 -3.71
C MET A 522 -5.89 1.89 -2.23
N ILE A 523 -4.64 1.57 -1.90
CA ILE A 523 -4.13 1.68 -0.53
C ILE A 523 -4.20 3.13 -0.08
N ASN A 524 -4.77 3.36 1.10
CA ASN A 524 -4.98 4.69 1.68
C ASN A 524 -3.85 5.04 2.63
N PHE A 525 -2.85 5.76 2.15
CA PHE A 525 -1.68 6.18 2.90
C PHE A 525 -1.96 7.29 3.92
N ASP A 526 -3.07 8.02 3.78
CA ASP A 526 -3.40 9.14 4.68
C ASP A 526 -3.96 8.65 6.02
N TYR A 527 -4.50 7.42 6.06
CA TYR A 527 -5.31 6.96 7.19
C TYR A 527 -4.50 6.77 8.48
N GLN A 528 -3.28 6.25 8.39
CA GLN A 528 -2.39 6.01 9.53
C GLN A 528 -2.18 7.28 10.37
N GLU A 529 -1.90 8.42 9.73
CA GLU A 529 -1.66 9.68 10.41
C GLU A 529 -2.96 10.36 10.89
N GLN A 530 -4.08 10.13 10.21
CA GLN A 530 -5.40 10.60 10.66
C GLN A 530 -5.81 9.87 11.95
N ALA A 531 -5.64 8.56 11.99
CA ALA A 531 -5.93 7.73 13.15
C ALA A 531 -5.01 8.06 14.35
N ALA A 532 -3.72 8.33 14.09
CA ALA A 532 -2.77 8.69 15.13
C ALA A 532 -3.20 9.95 15.93
N LYS A 533 -3.82 10.91 15.25
CA LYS A 533 -4.34 12.14 15.90
C LYS A 533 -5.57 11.88 16.76
N ALA A 534 -6.30 10.80 16.53
CA ALA A 534 -7.55 10.45 17.20
C ALA A 534 -7.41 9.38 18.29
N VAL A 535 -6.19 8.91 18.57
CA VAL A 535 -5.91 7.82 19.54
C VAL A 535 -6.55 8.06 20.89
N ASP A 536 -6.50 9.29 21.37
CA ASP A 536 -7.06 9.63 22.69
C ASP A 536 -8.55 10.01 22.64
N CYS A 537 -9.13 10.17 21.46
CA CYS A 537 -10.51 10.61 21.30
C CYS A 537 -11.12 10.11 20.00
N LEU A 538 -11.86 9.01 20.08
CA LEU A 538 -12.51 8.40 18.91
C LEU A 538 -13.43 9.38 18.16
N ALA A 539 -14.07 10.32 18.88
CA ALA A 539 -14.92 11.35 18.32
C ALA A 539 -14.21 12.26 17.30
N GLN A 540 -12.87 12.35 17.35
CA GLN A 540 -12.09 13.12 16.39
C GLN A 540 -12.06 12.46 15.00
N MET A 541 -12.41 11.17 14.88
CA MET A 541 -12.55 10.49 13.59
C MET A 541 -13.85 10.85 12.85
N ASP A 542 -14.81 11.48 13.50
CA ASP A 542 -16.15 11.70 12.94
C ASP A 542 -16.14 12.36 11.56
N THR A 543 -15.44 13.48 11.42
CA THR A 543 -15.36 14.20 10.13
C THR A 543 -14.66 13.35 9.06
N THR A 544 -13.59 12.67 9.42
CA THR A 544 -12.86 11.78 8.49
C THR A 544 -13.78 10.64 8.03
N TRP A 545 -14.47 9.98 8.95
CA TRP A 545 -15.35 8.87 8.62
C TRP A 545 -16.59 9.30 7.84
N GLN A 546 -17.20 10.44 8.15
CA GLN A 546 -18.32 10.98 7.35
C GLN A 546 -17.88 11.23 5.90
N GLN A 547 -16.75 11.91 5.70
CA GLN A 547 -16.22 12.18 4.36
C GLN A 547 -15.86 10.91 3.61
N MET A 548 -15.26 9.92 4.28
CA MET A 548 -14.98 8.61 3.69
C MET A 548 -16.26 7.89 3.32
N ALA A 549 -17.23 7.80 4.22
CA ALA A 549 -18.51 7.14 3.98
C ALA A 549 -19.30 7.76 2.81
N GLU A 550 -19.19 9.06 2.61
CA GLU A 550 -19.80 9.76 1.47
C GLU A 550 -19.07 9.43 0.17
N LYS A 551 -17.73 9.60 0.14
CA LYS A 551 -16.94 9.42 -1.08
C LYS A 551 -16.89 7.95 -1.54
N LEU A 552 -16.82 7.01 -0.59
CA LEU A 552 -16.67 5.58 -0.88
C LEU A 552 -17.96 4.88 -1.34
N GLN A 553 -19.01 5.63 -1.68
CA GLN A 553 -20.18 5.08 -2.39
C GLN A 553 -19.84 4.75 -3.86
N ASP A 554 -18.86 5.43 -4.45
CA ASP A 554 -18.52 5.32 -5.87
C ASP A 554 -17.21 4.54 -6.13
N PHE A 555 -16.36 4.37 -5.12
CA PHE A 555 -15.08 3.65 -5.21
C PHE A 555 -14.67 3.13 -3.83
N ASN A 556 -13.60 2.34 -3.76
CA ASN A 556 -13.13 1.76 -2.50
C ASN A 556 -11.66 2.12 -2.24
N VAL A 557 -11.25 2.04 -0.98
CA VAL A 557 -9.85 2.14 -0.55
C VAL A 557 -9.54 1.00 0.42
N LEU A 558 -8.25 0.73 0.61
CA LEU A 558 -7.75 -0.17 1.64
C LEU A 558 -6.99 0.64 2.67
N SER A 559 -7.63 0.95 3.79
CA SER A 559 -7.05 1.73 4.89
C SER A 559 -6.29 0.84 5.86
N TYR A 560 -5.18 1.33 6.41
CA TYR A 560 -4.32 0.59 7.34
C TYR A 560 -3.80 1.48 8.48
N LEU A 561 -3.38 0.86 9.57
CA LEU A 561 -2.63 1.50 10.66
C LEU A 561 -1.16 1.12 10.64
N SER A 562 -0.83 -0.13 10.37
CA SER A 562 0.53 -0.62 10.26
C SER A 562 0.82 -1.16 8.87
N SER A 563 2.07 -0.99 8.42
CA SER A 563 2.54 -1.52 7.15
C SER A 563 4.02 -1.92 7.25
N HIS A 564 4.44 -2.79 6.36
CA HIS A 564 5.83 -3.24 6.22
C HIS A 564 6.76 -2.17 5.64
N ASP A 565 6.20 -1.10 5.05
CA ASP A 565 6.94 -0.01 4.37
C ASP A 565 6.79 1.36 5.05
N THR A 566 5.98 1.45 6.10
CA THR A 566 5.84 2.68 6.88
C THR A 566 6.28 2.47 8.33
N ARG A 567 5.38 2.08 9.21
CA ARG A 567 5.66 1.80 10.62
C ARG A 567 4.65 0.85 11.23
N LEU A 568 4.95 0.29 12.38
CA LEU A 568 3.97 -0.37 13.23
C LEU A 568 3.26 0.69 14.08
N PHE A 569 1.93 0.71 14.00
CA PHE A 569 1.11 1.58 14.84
C PHE A 569 0.94 0.93 16.22
N ARG A 570 1.56 1.53 17.22
CA ARG A 570 1.52 1.02 18.61
C ARG A 570 1.01 2.05 19.60
N GLU A 571 0.60 3.20 19.09
CA GLU A 571 -0.07 4.25 19.84
C GLU A 571 -1.48 3.77 20.28
N GLY A 572 -1.83 4.04 21.51
CA GLY A 572 -3.18 3.78 22.01
C GLY A 572 -3.53 2.32 22.33
N GLY A 573 -2.63 1.37 22.14
CA GLY A 573 -2.87 -0.03 22.48
C GLY A 573 -4.12 -0.59 21.80
N ASP A 574 -5.10 -1.06 22.60
CA ASP A 574 -6.33 -1.70 22.10
C ASP A 574 -7.24 -0.74 21.30
N LYS A 575 -7.13 0.59 21.50
CA LYS A 575 -7.89 1.60 20.76
C LYS A 575 -7.61 1.59 19.25
N ALA A 576 -6.52 0.97 18.83
CA ALA A 576 -6.22 0.74 17.42
C ALA A 576 -7.31 -0.08 16.71
N ALA A 577 -7.96 -1.00 17.45
CA ALA A 577 -9.06 -1.80 16.91
C ALA A 577 -10.25 -0.94 16.48
N GLU A 578 -10.71 -0.02 17.33
CA GLU A 578 -11.82 0.88 17.02
C GLU A 578 -11.48 1.80 15.86
N LEU A 579 -10.27 2.37 15.88
CA LEU A 579 -9.82 3.30 14.84
C LEU A 579 -9.76 2.65 13.46
N LEU A 580 -9.38 1.37 13.37
CA LEU A 580 -9.27 0.66 12.10
C LEU A 580 -10.59 0.01 11.68
N LEU A 581 -11.15 -0.82 12.58
CA LEU A 581 -12.24 -1.73 12.20
C LEU A 581 -13.61 -1.05 12.07
N LEU A 582 -13.74 0.17 12.60
CA LEU A 582 -14.94 0.99 12.39
C LEU A 582 -14.81 1.95 11.19
N ALA A 583 -13.69 1.93 10.46
CA ALA A 583 -13.47 2.79 9.30
C ALA A 583 -14.37 2.38 8.13
N PRO A 584 -14.87 3.38 7.33
CA PRO A 584 -15.47 3.13 6.03
C PRO A 584 -14.44 2.59 5.02
N GLY A 585 -14.93 1.83 4.02
CA GLY A 585 -14.08 1.16 3.04
C GLY A 585 -13.44 -0.11 3.57
N ALA A 586 -12.69 -0.83 2.74
CA ALA A 586 -11.92 -1.99 3.17
C ALA A 586 -10.79 -1.58 4.12
N VAL A 587 -10.45 -2.47 5.05
CA VAL A 587 -9.38 -2.24 6.04
C VAL A 587 -8.36 -3.37 6.02
N GLN A 588 -7.12 -3.03 6.34
CA GLN A 588 -5.99 -3.95 6.43
C GLN A 588 -5.49 -4.05 7.87
N ILE A 589 -5.50 -5.26 8.40
CA ILE A 589 -4.74 -5.61 9.61
C ILE A 589 -3.38 -6.13 9.13
N PHE A 590 -2.29 -5.49 9.55
CA PHE A 590 -0.95 -6.04 9.34
C PHE A 590 -0.65 -7.04 10.45
N TYR A 591 -0.19 -8.24 10.08
CA TYR A 591 -0.08 -9.36 11.03
C TYR A 591 0.53 -8.95 12.37
N GLY A 592 -0.15 -9.33 13.43
CA GLY A 592 0.23 -9.02 14.81
C GLY A 592 -0.14 -7.61 15.31
N ASP A 593 -0.94 -6.82 14.56
CA ASP A 593 -1.50 -5.58 15.10
C ASP A 593 -2.39 -5.87 16.31
N GLU A 594 -3.20 -6.93 16.22
CA GLU A 594 -4.11 -7.40 17.26
C GLU A 594 -3.40 -7.91 18.52
N SER A 595 -2.16 -8.36 18.39
CA SER A 595 -1.33 -8.84 19.49
C SER A 595 -0.22 -7.87 19.92
N SER A 596 -0.22 -6.66 19.36
CA SER A 596 0.84 -5.66 19.58
C SER A 596 2.24 -6.22 19.31
N ARG A 597 2.40 -6.93 18.18
CA ARG A 597 3.68 -7.51 17.75
C ARG A 597 4.80 -6.48 17.85
N PRO A 598 5.93 -6.81 18.50
CA PRO A 598 6.99 -5.86 18.74
C PRO A 598 7.75 -5.51 17.46
N PHE A 599 8.32 -4.32 17.44
CA PHE A 599 9.28 -3.91 16.43
C PHE A 599 10.56 -4.74 16.58
N GLY A 600 11.09 -5.23 15.46
CA GLY A 600 12.26 -6.12 15.44
C GLY A 600 13.59 -5.39 15.21
N PRO A 601 14.67 -6.17 15.05
CA PRO A 601 15.98 -5.61 14.72
C PRO A 601 15.98 -4.99 13.31
N THR A 602 16.79 -3.95 13.12
CA THR A 602 16.79 -3.15 11.89
C THR A 602 18.09 -3.15 11.11
N GLY A 603 19.22 -3.32 11.79
CA GLY A 603 20.48 -2.94 11.16
C GLY A 603 20.46 -1.49 10.69
N SER A 604 21.01 -1.22 9.53
CA SER A 604 20.97 0.11 8.89
C SER A 604 19.73 0.35 8.00
N ASP A 605 18.76 -0.55 8.03
CA ASP A 605 17.45 -0.39 7.35
C ASP A 605 16.31 -0.39 8.38
N PRO A 606 15.78 0.79 8.74
CA PRO A 606 14.71 0.91 9.75
C PRO A 606 13.44 0.10 9.41
N LEU A 607 13.15 -0.14 8.14
CA LEU A 607 11.94 -0.87 7.73
C LEU A 607 11.98 -2.35 8.11
N GLN A 608 13.18 -2.94 8.26
CA GLN A 608 13.28 -4.35 8.68
C GLN A 608 12.61 -4.61 10.03
N GLY A 609 12.60 -3.61 10.94
CA GLY A 609 11.95 -3.75 12.24
C GLY A 609 10.43 -3.92 12.17
N THR A 610 9.77 -3.48 11.09
CA THR A 610 8.33 -3.70 10.87
C THR A 610 8.02 -5.14 10.48
N ARG A 611 9.03 -5.92 10.10
CA ARG A 611 8.97 -7.27 9.51
C ARG A 611 9.41 -8.36 10.49
N SER A 612 9.25 -8.12 11.79
CA SER A 612 9.54 -9.09 12.85
C SER A 612 8.61 -10.31 12.78
N ASP A 613 8.99 -11.41 13.44
CA ASP A 613 8.17 -12.62 13.51
C ASP A 613 6.89 -12.41 14.30
N MET A 614 5.85 -13.17 13.95
CA MET A 614 4.59 -13.16 14.68
C MET A 614 4.80 -13.62 16.11
N ASN A 615 4.27 -12.88 17.08
CA ASN A 615 4.42 -13.12 18.51
C ASN A 615 3.33 -14.06 19.06
N TRP A 616 3.26 -15.31 18.54
CA TRP A 616 2.22 -16.29 18.87
C TRP A 616 2.08 -16.56 20.38
N GLN A 617 3.17 -16.52 21.13
CA GLN A 617 3.13 -16.71 22.59
C GLN A 617 2.34 -15.61 23.28
N ASP A 618 2.37 -14.39 22.76
CA ASP A 618 1.65 -13.25 23.30
C ASP A 618 0.14 -13.33 23.00
N VAL A 619 -0.24 -13.92 21.87
CA VAL A 619 -1.64 -14.04 21.41
C VAL A 619 -2.52 -14.70 22.47
N SER A 620 -2.05 -15.80 23.08
CA SER A 620 -2.75 -16.49 24.17
C SER A 620 -2.27 -16.10 25.57
N GLY A 621 -1.24 -15.23 25.65
CA GLY A 621 -0.62 -14.75 26.88
C GLY A 621 -1.00 -13.29 27.19
N LYS A 622 0.01 -12.43 27.24
CA LYS A 622 -0.15 -11.03 27.66
C LYS A 622 -1.06 -10.19 26.76
N SER A 623 -1.22 -10.57 25.47
CA SER A 623 -2.07 -9.88 24.50
C SER A 623 -3.45 -10.51 24.33
N ALA A 624 -3.81 -11.53 25.11
CA ALA A 624 -5.08 -12.26 24.95
C ALA A 624 -6.31 -11.35 25.06
N ALA A 625 -6.29 -10.36 25.95
CA ALA A 625 -7.37 -9.39 26.10
C ALA A 625 -7.48 -8.46 24.87
N SER A 626 -6.34 -7.99 24.35
CA SER A 626 -6.28 -7.19 23.13
C SER A 626 -6.82 -7.97 21.94
N VAL A 627 -6.36 -9.20 21.73
CA VAL A 627 -6.84 -10.07 20.66
C VAL A 627 -8.36 -10.27 20.75
N ALA A 628 -8.88 -10.52 21.94
CA ALA A 628 -10.32 -10.68 22.17
C ALA A 628 -11.11 -9.39 21.83
N HIS A 629 -10.55 -8.22 22.13
CA HIS A 629 -11.14 -6.94 21.77
C HIS A 629 -11.18 -6.74 20.24
N TRP A 630 -10.07 -6.98 19.54
CA TRP A 630 -10.01 -6.97 18.08
C TRP A 630 -11.02 -7.94 17.46
N GLN A 631 -11.12 -9.17 17.99
CA GLN A 631 -12.09 -10.18 17.53
C GLN A 631 -13.52 -9.68 17.60
N LYS A 632 -13.92 -9.07 18.72
CA LYS A 632 -15.28 -8.57 18.92
C LYS A 632 -15.68 -7.52 17.87
N ILE A 633 -14.82 -6.55 17.65
CA ILE A 633 -15.10 -5.44 16.70
C ILE A 633 -15.03 -5.96 15.26
N SER A 634 -14.05 -6.80 14.93
CA SER A 634 -13.90 -7.35 13.59
C SER A 634 -15.05 -8.30 13.21
N GLN A 635 -15.51 -9.12 14.15
CA GLN A 635 -16.69 -9.98 13.96
C GLN A 635 -17.95 -9.17 13.76
N PHE A 636 -18.16 -8.08 14.51
CA PHE A 636 -19.26 -7.15 14.30
C PHE A 636 -19.19 -6.53 12.90
N ARG A 637 -18.01 -6.06 12.47
CA ARG A 637 -17.79 -5.56 11.12
C ARG A 637 -18.11 -6.63 10.06
N ALA A 638 -17.65 -7.87 10.23
CA ALA A 638 -17.90 -8.95 9.27
C ALA A 638 -19.40 -9.28 9.11
N ARG A 639 -20.20 -9.08 10.17
CA ARG A 639 -21.66 -9.28 10.17
C ARG A 639 -22.41 -8.14 9.46
N HIS A 640 -21.85 -6.93 9.47
CA HIS A 640 -22.54 -5.69 9.09
C HIS A 640 -21.79 -4.95 7.97
N PRO A 641 -22.11 -5.22 6.70
CA PRO A 641 -21.57 -4.45 5.57
C PRO A 641 -21.76 -2.93 5.70
N ALA A 642 -22.77 -2.50 6.45
CA ALA A 642 -22.99 -1.09 6.75
C ALA A 642 -21.77 -0.41 7.39
N ILE A 643 -20.89 -1.12 8.10
CA ILE A 643 -19.70 -0.53 8.71
C ILE A 643 -18.74 -0.01 7.64
N GLY A 644 -18.48 -0.79 6.61
CA GLY A 644 -17.54 -0.41 5.52
C GLY A 644 -18.21 0.31 4.36
N ALA A 645 -19.40 -0.13 3.95
CA ALA A 645 -20.10 0.33 2.75
C ALA A 645 -21.22 1.36 3.03
N GLY A 646 -21.58 1.58 4.29
CA GLY A 646 -22.74 2.37 4.67
C GLY A 646 -22.50 3.87 4.65
N LYS A 647 -23.59 4.62 4.44
CA LYS A 647 -23.65 6.07 4.69
C LYS A 647 -23.65 6.33 6.19
N GLN A 648 -22.95 7.36 6.62
CA GLN A 648 -22.84 7.72 8.04
C GLN A 648 -23.70 8.93 8.39
N THR A 649 -24.45 8.80 9.50
CA THR A 649 -25.11 9.92 10.17
C THR A 649 -24.61 9.99 11.60
N THR A 650 -23.97 11.09 11.97
CA THR A 650 -23.53 11.33 13.35
C THR A 650 -24.70 11.73 14.23
N LEU A 651 -24.76 11.18 15.43
CA LEU A 651 -25.83 11.43 16.39
C LEU A 651 -25.49 12.62 17.31
N SER A 652 -26.52 13.39 17.63
CA SER A 652 -26.43 14.41 18.68
C SER A 652 -26.78 13.78 20.02
N LEU A 653 -25.76 13.30 20.74
CA LEU A 653 -25.90 12.65 22.04
C LEU A 653 -25.70 13.66 23.18
N LYS A 654 -26.39 13.44 24.32
CA LYS A 654 -26.16 14.18 25.57
C LYS A 654 -24.82 13.82 26.19
N GLN A 655 -24.40 12.58 26.03
CA GLN A 655 -23.15 12.03 26.55
C GLN A 655 -22.57 11.08 25.52
N GLY A 656 -21.25 11.10 25.33
CA GLY A 656 -20.54 10.24 24.41
C GLY A 656 -20.54 10.75 22.95
N TYR A 657 -20.10 9.89 22.08
CA TYR A 657 -20.07 10.05 20.63
C TYR A 657 -20.76 8.85 19.97
N GLY A 658 -21.46 9.05 18.89
CA GLY A 658 -22.08 7.94 18.18
C GLY A 658 -22.52 8.29 16.78
N PHE A 659 -22.67 7.25 15.98
CA PHE A 659 -23.13 7.34 14.60
C PHE A 659 -23.97 6.13 14.21
N VAL A 660 -24.83 6.35 13.24
CA VAL A 660 -25.56 5.30 12.52
C VAL A 660 -24.87 5.07 11.19
N ARG A 661 -24.71 3.82 10.77
CA ARG A 661 -24.40 3.47 9.39
C ARG A 661 -25.48 2.58 8.79
N GLU A 662 -25.80 2.86 7.53
CA GLU A 662 -26.87 2.19 6.77
C GLU A 662 -26.38 1.78 5.40
N HIS A 663 -26.62 0.52 5.04
CA HIS A 663 -26.34 -0.04 3.72
C HIS A 663 -27.46 -1.03 3.34
N GLY A 664 -28.34 -0.65 2.43
CA GLY A 664 -29.55 -1.42 2.16
C GLY A 664 -30.40 -1.60 3.42
N ASP A 665 -30.69 -2.84 3.76
CA ASP A 665 -31.48 -3.19 4.96
C ASP A 665 -30.60 -3.33 6.22
N ASP A 666 -29.28 -3.30 6.06
CA ASP A 666 -28.35 -3.38 7.17
C ASP A 666 -28.17 -2.01 7.84
N LYS A 667 -28.46 -1.95 9.13
CA LYS A 667 -28.43 -0.71 9.90
C LYS A 667 -27.85 -0.97 11.29
N VAL A 668 -26.79 -0.26 11.61
CA VAL A 668 -26.09 -0.39 12.89
C VAL A 668 -25.89 0.96 13.55
N LEU A 669 -25.78 0.92 14.88
CA LEU A 669 -25.50 2.08 15.70
C LEU A 669 -24.26 1.81 16.54
N VAL A 670 -23.24 2.65 16.38
CA VAL A 670 -22.00 2.59 17.16
C VAL A 670 -21.98 3.76 18.13
N ILE A 671 -21.77 3.47 19.40
CA ILE A 671 -21.68 4.47 20.47
C ILE A 671 -20.35 4.29 21.18
N TRP A 672 -19.69 5.39 21.45
CA TRP A 672 -18.54 5.47 22.33
C TRP A 672 -18.86 6.42 23.50
N ALA A 673 -18.86 5.87 24.71
CA ALA A 673 -19.24 6.60 25.91
C ALA A 673 -18.32 7.80 26.22
N GLY A 674 -17.05 7.70 25.83
CA GLY A 674 -16.03 8.70 26.09
C GLY A 674 -14.81 8.14 26.81
N GLN A 675 -13.89 9.04 27.14
CA GLN A 675 -12.71 8.68 27.97
C GLN A 675 -13.15 8.39 29.41
N GLN A 676 -12.59 7.37 30.03
CA GLN A 676 -12.69 7.10 31.46
C GLN A 676 -11.76 8.00 32.28
#